data_c803dd8a42826d7a60bf4dc192b26f41
#
_entry.id   c803dd8a42826d7a60bf4dc192b26f41
#
_cell.length_a   1.000
_cell.length_b   1.000
_cell.length_c   1.000
_cell.angle_alpha   90.00
_cell.angle_beta   90.00
_cell.angle_gamma   90.00
#
_symmetry.space_group_name_H-M   'P 1'
#
loop_
_entity.id
_entity.type
_entity.pdbx_description
1 polymer ?
#
loop_
_entity_poly.entity_id
_entity_poly.type
_entity_poly.pdbx_seq_one_letter_code
_entity_poly.pdbx_strand_id
1 'polypeptide(L)'
;HEQELLIKYQTAESQEKRVKTLTTMAGNPYFARIDFKEEQETETLYLGIASLRDKEEETIVIDWRAPIANLYYEGELGETFYETDTDRFTVELLLKRQFKIQNGEILSMVDTSEIINDEFLLEILDEASSSQMRNIVSTIQKAQNQIIRDTTNKFLLIEGIAGSGKTSALLQRVAFLLYRNRKWLDEKQVLLFSPNHLFSDYISMVLPSLGESEVPTRTFHHFIQLILTGYEVTKETQQEENFLSGDDDAIEKIKSSLFLVEKINRYVRSIAPIGPLFRDLKIQGQTYLTKEQIRRWYQETNHELPIYQRTQLLQTKLLKKIGGLEKDEAKKDWVKEATEEQLQQVFTNDPHQEYSEENERRLRKKLRQQIVRKKFRSLTRGVKNFQFINQAKQYLHFLQSVESAAVKETGIEAAAWQQSIANIRQGMRQRQIKQEDAVLFFLLIKQLYPVHVEEKARFIFIDEMQDFPPAQVALLRQLYPKAGITLCGDLNQKVYGNETIVGALAELFPHESVKRYQLKTSYRSTKEITDFANQFLVGSDQVELTARKGAVPTIVKGTESENLAFLETSIRKAAENQRWRTAIICKTAKDCQQLYAQLTETMQEQVQLITSEEDFMKRNVMIFPAFLAKGLEFDQVFVWTPGATFATEQDQLIFYTMATRAMHQLTVLTQEELPLLVKADPATYQFQEASRIDE
;
A
#
# COMPACT_ATOMS: atom_id res chain seq x y z
N HIS A 1 -5.33 -7.99 37.90
CA HIS A 1 -6.30 -7.07 37.32
C HIS A 1 -5.96 -6.65 35.87
N GLU A 2 -4.72 -6.22 35.55
CA GLU A 2 -4.36 -5.82 34.16
C GLU A 2 -4.35 -7.00 33.17
N GLN A 3 -3.80 -8.15 33.58
CA GLN A 3 -3.80 -9.34 32.71
C GLN A 3 -5.20 -9.91 32.50
N GLU A 4 -6.03 -9.85 33.51
CA GLU A 4 -7.42 -10.31 33.44
C GLU A 4 -8.29 -9.40 32.55
N LEU A 5 -8.06 -8.09 32.58
CA LEU A 5 -8.65 -7.11 31.70
C LEU A 5 -8.21 -7.30 30.25
N LEU A 6 -6.93 -7.59 30.01
CA LEU A 6 -6.38 -7.87 28.69
C LEU A 6 -7.00 -9.14 28.09
N ILE A 7 -7.14 -10.22 28.88
CA ILE A 7 -7.77 -11.47 28.43
C ILE A 7 -9.24 -11.24 28.07
N LYS A 8 -9.98 -10.48 28.92
CA LYS A 8 -11.39 -10.14 28.64
C LYS A 8 -11.53 -9.30 27.38
N TYR A 9 -10.61 -8.35 27.15
CA TYR A 9 -10.60 -7.52 25.96
C TYR A 9 -10.34 -8.35 24.70
N GLN A 10 -9.32 -9.22 24.71
CA GLN A 10 -9.00 -10.13 23.61
C GLN A 10 -10.14 -11.11 23.31
N THR A 11 -10.81 -11.61 24.35
CA THR A 11 -11.96 -12.50 24.18
C THR A 11 -13.13 -11.77 23.54
N ALA A 12 -13.42 -10.54 23.96
CA ALA A 12 -14.49 -9.73 23.39
C ALA A 12 -14.22 -9.38 21.92
N GLU A 13 -12.97 -9.01 21.58
CA GLU A 13 -12.55 -8.73 20.20
C GLU A 13 -12.68 -9.97 19.30
N SER A 14 -12.28 -11.14 19.81
CA SER A 14 -12.42 -12.42 19.08
C SER A 14 -13.89 -12.79 18.86
N GLN A 15 -14.76 -12.55 19.84
CA GLN A 15 -16.20 -12.79 19.71
C GLN A 15 -16.83 -11.82 18.70
N GLU A 16 -16.45 -10.56 18.71
CA GLU A 16 -16.95 -9.57 17.75
C GLU A 16 -16.56 -9.94 16.32
N LYS A 17 -15.31 -10.35 16.09
CA LYS A 17 -14.85 -10.86 14.79
C LYS A 17 -15.67 -12.08 14.36
N ARG A 18 -15.94 -13.00 15.28
CA ARG A 18 -16.74 -14.18 15.00
C ARG A 18 -18.18 -13.85 14.61
N VAL A 19 -18.80 -12.89 15.29
CA VAL A 19 -20.16 -12.42 14.97
C VAL A 19 -20.20 -11.78 13.58
N LYS A 20 -19.25 -10.93 13.26
CA LYS A 20 -19.14 -10.33 11.90
C LYS A 20 -19.02 -11.39 10.81
N THR A 21 -18.16 -12.40 11.02
CA THR A 21 -18.00 -13.52 10.07
C THR A 21 -19.29 -14.31 9.90
N LEU A 22 -19.95 -14.68 10.99
CA LEU A 22 -21.22 -15.41 10.94
C LEU A 22 -22.32 -14.60 10.28
N THR A 23 -22.38 -13.29 10.49
CA THR A 23 -23.32 -12.40 9.83
C THR A 23 -23.08 -12.38 8.30
N THR A 24 -21.84 -12.36 7.88
CA THR A 24 -21.47 -12.45 6.45
C THR A 24 -21.88 -13.79 5.85
N MET A 25 -21.75 -14.88 6.60
CA MET A 25 -22.12 -16.23 6.16
C MET A 25 -23.63 -16.52 6.18
N ALA A 26 -24.42 -15.73 6.89
CA ALA A 26 -25.85 -16.01 7.07
C ALA A 26 -26.64 -16.15 5.77
N GLY A 27 -26.29 -15.36 4.75
CA GLY A 27 -26.94 -15.43 3.43
C GLY A 27 -26.26 -16.37 2.44
N ASN A 28 -25.02 -16.77 2.69
CA ASN A 28 -24.20 -17.63 1.83
C ASN A 28 -23.20 -18.43 2.66
N PRO A 29 -23.63 -19.49 3.34
CA PRO A 29 -22.81 -20.20 4.30
C PRO A 29 -21.72 -21.07 3.67
N TYR A 30 -21.90 -21.51 2.44
CA TYR A 30 -20.94 -22.31 1.68
C TYR A 30 -21.11 -22.10 0.17
N PHE A 31 -20.07 -22.36 -0.58
CA PHE A 31 -20.05 -22.22 -2.05
C PHE A 31 -19.72 -23.53 -2.76
N ALA A 32 -19.19 -24.53 -2.05
CA ALA A 32 -18.83 -25.81 -2.64
C ALA A 32 -19.06 -26.98 -1.69
N ARG A 33 -19.12 -28.18 -2.26
CA ARG A 33 -19.15 -29.46 -1.56
C ARG A 33 -18.15 -30.39 -2.24
N ILE A 34 -17.45 -31.17 -1.42
CA ILE A 34 -16.64 -32.29 -1.84
C ILE A 34 -17.08 -33.55 -1.10
N ASP A 35 -17.17 -34.66 -1.82
CA ASP A 35 -17.30 -35.99 -1.27
C ASP A 35 -16.04 -36.75 -1.58
N PHE A 36 -15.44 -37.37 -0.58
CA PHE A 36 -14.21 -38.12 -0.76
C PHE A 36 -14.19 -39.33 0.16
N LYS A 37 -13.37 -40.30 -0.19
CA LYS A 37 -13.15 -41.50 0.59
C LYS A 37 -11.72 -41.50 1.11
N GLU A 38 -11.58 -41.55 2.41
CA GLU A 38 -10.31 -41.75 3.10
C GLU A 38 -10.33 -43.09 3.79
N GLU A 39 -9.34 -43.93 3.52
CA GLU A 39 -9.33 -45.35 3.94
C GLU A 39 -10.57 -46.12 3.51
N GLN A 40 -11.56 -46.31 4.36
CA GLN A 40 -12.83 -47.00 4.07
C GLN A 40 -14.07 -46.13 4.32
N GLU A 41 -13.89 -44.92 4.83
CA GLU A 41 -15.00 -44.05 5.18
C GLU A 41 -15.20 -42.97 4.11
N THR A 42 -16.47 -42.74 3.79
CA THR A 42 -16.83 -41.64 2.83
C THR A 42 -17.27 -40.45 3.66
N GLU A 43 -16.61 -39.33 3.41
CA GLU A 43 -16.91 -38.06 4.06
C GLU A 43 -17.46 -37.02 3.06
N THR A 44 -18.31 -36.16 3.57
CA THR A 44 -18.87 -35.02 2.86
C THR A 44 -18.51 -33.75 3.60
N LEU A 45 -17.87 -32.80 2.91
CA LEU A 45 -17.51 -31.49 3.45
C LEU A 45 -18.02 -30.38 2.56
N TYR A 46 -18.52 -29.30 3.19
CA TYR A 46 -18.87 -28.06 2.54
C TYR A 46 -17.77 -27.03 2.75
N LEU A 47 -17.50 -26.19 1.75
CA LEU A 47 -16.50 -25.15 1.79
C LEU A 47 -17.17 -23.78 1.86
N GLY A 48 -16.67 -22.93 2.77
CA GLY A 48 -17.14 -21.55 2.94
C GLY A 48 -16.00 -20.60 3.28
N ILE A 49 -16.33 -19.36 3.56
CA ILE A 49 -15.35 -18.32 3.92
C ILE A 49 -14.78 -18.54 5.34
N ALA A 50 -15.45 -19.30 6.17
CA ALA A 50 -14.98 -19.71 7.49
C ALA A 50 -15.60 -21.04 7.89
N SER A 51 -15.05 -21.69 8.92
CA SER A 51 -15.57 -22.96 9.46
C SER A 51 -16.83 -22.74 10.27
N LEU A 52 -17.81 -23.65 10.09
CA LEU A 52 -19.01 -23.78 10.92
C LEU A 52 -19.07 -25.16 11.56
N ARG A 53 -19.46 -25.17 12.82
CA ARG A 53 -19.73 -26.40 13.58
C ARG A 53 -21.20 -26.45 13.97
N ASP A 54 -21.74 -27.64 14.05
CA ASP A 54 -23.08 -27.89 14.60
C ASP A 54 -23.12 -27.85 16.12
N LYS A 55 -24.27 -28.18 16.68
CA LYS A 55 -24.47 -28.25 18.17
C LYS A 55 -23.69 -29.37 18.84
N GLU A 56 -23.27 -30.36 18.09
CA GLU A 56 -22.48 -31.51 18.51
C GLU A 56 -20.98 -31.31 18.32
N GLU A 57 -20.59 -30.07 17.93
CA GLU A 57 -19.25 -29.64 17.60
C GLU A 57 -18.61 -30.32 16.37
N GLU A 58 -19.41 -30.99 15.54
CA GLU A 58 -18.96 -31.52 14.28
C GLU A 58 -18.82 -30.40 13.22
N THR A 59 -17.75 -30.44 12.45
CA THR A 59 -17.50 -29.45 11.39
C THR A 59 -18.38 -29.73 10.17
N ILE A 60 -19.33 -28.83 9.89
CA ILE A 60 -20.22 -28.93 8.75
C ILE A 60 -19.64 -28.18 7.54
N VAL A 61 -19.11 -26.99 7.79
CA VAL A 61 -18.47 -26.16 6.74
C VAL A 61 -17.02 -25.95 7.14
N ILE A 62 -16.12 -26.21 6.21
CA ILE A 62 -14.68 -25.94 6.40
C ILE A 62 -14.30 -24.61 5.75
N ASP A 63 -13.32 -23.97 6.36
CA ASP A 63 -12.72 -22.77 5.79
C ASP A 63 -12.00 -23.11 4.49
N TRP A 64 -12.20 -22.31 3.44
CA TRP A 64 -11.57 -22.48 2.12
C TRP A 64 -10.03 -22.50 2.19
N ARG A 65 -9.45 -21.93 3.23
CA ARG A 65 -8.00 -21.86 3.48
C ARG A 65 -7.44 -23.14 4.10
N ALA A 66 -8.29 -24.00 4.62
CA ALA A 66 -7.86 -25.25 5.24
C ALA A 66 -7.14 -26.17 4.24
N PRO A 67 -6.16 -26.99 4.68
CA PRO A 67 -5.41 -27.89 3.79
C PRO A 67 -6.30 -28.79 2.94
N ILE A 68 -7.33 -29.39 3.54
CA ILE A 68 -8.26 -30.30 2.85
C ILE A 68 -9.08 -29.60 1.76
N ALA A 69 -9.32 -28.30 1.88
CA ALA A 69 -10.02 -27.50 0.87
C ALA A 69 -9.27 -27.47 -0.49
N ASN A 70 -7.97 -27.79 -0.49
CA ASN A 70 -7.21 -27.90 -1.72
C ASN A 70 -7.70 -29.03 -2.64
N LEU A 71 -8.38 -30.02 -2.13
CA LEU A 71 -9.08 -31.04 -2.94
C LEU A 71 -10.09 -30.44 -3.91
N TYR A 72 -10.78 -29.38 -3.49
CA TYR A 72 -11.68 -28.65 -4.35
C TYR A 72 -10.97 -27.85 -5.44
N TYR A 73 -9.87 -27.15 -5.08
CA TYR A 73 -9.16 -26.24 -6.00
C TYR A 73 -8.25 -26.95 -6.99
N GLU A 74 -7.56 -28.00 -6.58
CA GLU A 74 -6.56 -28.70 -7.40
C GLU A 74 -6.83 -30.19 -7.56
N GLY A 75 -7.71 -30.80 -6.75
CA GLY A 75 -8.01 -32.21 -6.82
C GLY A 75 -8.79 -32.57 -8.10
N GLU A 76 -8.42 -33.68 -8.71
CA GLU A 76 -9.16 -34.33 -9.79
C GLU A 76 -9.97 -35.47 -9.23
N LEU A 77 -11.12 -35.82 -9.87
CA LEU A 77 -11.90 -36.95 -9.47
C LEU A 77 -11.09 -38.25 -9.56
N GLY A 78 -11.21 -39.12 -8.57
CA GLY A 78 -10.42 -40.33 -8.40
C GLY A 78 -9.34 -40.15 -7.35
N GLU A 79 -8.25 -40.88 -7.49
CA GLU A 79 -7.14 -40.84 -6.51
C GLU A 79 -6.42 -39.50 -6.56
N THR A 80 -6.39 -38.82 -5.44
CA THR A 80 -5.76 -37.50 -5.23
C THR A 80 -5.21 -37.38 -3.80
N PHE A 81 -4.68 -36.22 -3.44
CA PHE A 81 -4.15 -36.00 -2.10
C PHE A 81 -4.30 -34.56 -1.65
N TYR A 82 -4.21 -34.36 -0.35
CA TYR A 82 -3.98 -33.06 0.26
C TYR A 82 -2.84 -33.14 1.27
N GLU A 83 -2.21 -32.02 1.54
CA GLU A 83 -1.04 -31.94 2.42
C GLU A 83 -1.31 -30.98 3.57
N THR A 84 -0.93 -31.41 4.78
CA THR A 84 -0.81 -30.57 5.95
C THR A 84 0.66 -30.18 6.16
N ASP A 85 0.97 -29.47 7.22
CA ASP A 85 2.35 -29.07 7.53
C ASP A 85 3.26 -30.30 7.82
N THR A 86 2.67 -31.42 8.24
CA THR A 86 3.40 -32.61 8.71
C THR A 86 3.18 -33.82 7.83
N ASP A 87 2.02 -33.96 7.20
CA ASP A 87 1.59 -35.20 6.58
C ASP A 87 0.90 -34.98 5.23
N ARG A 88 0.95 -36.03 4.42
CA ARG A 88 0.25 -36.13 3.14
C ARG A 88 -0.81 -37.20 3.23
N PHE A 89 -2.06 -36.84 2.88
CA PHE A 89 -3.21 -37.73 2.92
C PHE A 89 -3.68 -38.05 1.51
N THR A 90 -3.67 -39.32 1.16
CA THR A 90 -4.19 -39.81 -0.13
C THR A 90 -5.66 -40.17 0.05
N VAL A 91 -6.51 -39.67 -0.83
CA VAL A 91 -7.94 -39.86 -0.80
C VAL A 91 -8.47 -40.17 -2.21
N GLU A 92 -9.67 -40.77 -2.30
CA GLU A 92 -10.42 -40.90 -3.53
C GLU A 92 -11.50 -39.82 -3.58
N LEU A 93 -11.34 -38.82 -4.45
CA LEU A 93 -12.30 -37.73 -4.61
C LEU A 93 -13.47 -38.20 -5.49
N LEU A 94 -14.66 -38.22 -4.92
CA LEU A 94 -15.85 -38.80 -5.55
C LEU A 94 -16.73 -37.74 -6.21
N LEU A 95 -16.81 -36.54 -5.61
CA LEU A 95 -17.66 -35.45 -6.07
C LEU A 95 -17.04 -34.10 -5.79
N LYS A 96 -17.18 -33.20 -6.76
CA LYS A 96 -16.94 -31.75 -6.61
C LYS A 96 -18.19 -31.04 -7.11
N ARG A 97 -18.84 -30.27 -6.23
CA ARG A 97 -20.06 -29.54 -6.54
C ARG A 97 -19.91 -28.07 -6.15
N GLN A 98 -20.30 -27.22 -7.07
CA GLN A 98 -20.34 -25.75 -6.85
C GLN A 98 -21.80 -25.32 -6.61
N PHE A 99 -21.97 -24.32 -5.74
CA PHE A 99 -23.26 -23.73 -5.43
C PHE A 99 -23.24 -22.23 -5.66
N LYS A 100 -24.37 -21.73 -6.13
CA LYS A 100 -24.70 -20.32 -6.08
C LYS A 100 -25.84 -20.14 -5.09
N ILE A 101 -25.54 -19.50 -3.96
CA ILE A 101 -26.47 -19.28 -2.87
C ILE A 101 -26.66 -17.77 -2.68
N GLN A 102 -27.88 -17.33 -2.60
CA GLN A 102 -28.23 -15.93 -2.31
C GLN A 102 -29.37 -15.89 -1.29
N ASN A 103 -29.17 -15.10 -0.22
CA ASN A 103 -30.15 -14.96 0.87
C ASN A 103 -30.64 -16.29 1.47
N GLY A 104 -29.75 -17.29 1.52
CA GLY A 104 -30.05 -18.62 2.04
C GLY A 104 -30.74 -19.58 1.05
N GLU A 105 -30.99 -19.16 -0.18
CA GLU A 105 -31.59 -19.98 -1.24
C GLU A 105 -30.54 -20.42 -2.25
N ILE A 106 -30.56 -21.70 -2.62
CA ILE A 106 -29.71 -22.25 -3.69
C ILE A 106 -30.32 -21.88 -5.03
N LEU A 107 -29.65 -20.98 -5.77
CA LEU A 107 -30.09 -20.54 -7.09
C LEU A 107 -29.66 -21.51 -8.19
N SER A 108 -28.43 -22.01 -8.10
CA SER A 108 -27.89 -23.02 -9.02
C SER A 108 -26.86 -23.90 -8.35
N MET A 109 -26.64 -25.10 -8.89
CA MET A 109 -25.54 -25.98 -8.50
C MET A 109 -25.04 -26.76 -9.73
N VAL A 110 -23.74 -27.01 -9.78
CA VAL A 110 -23.10 -27.73 -10.88
C VAL A 110 -22.09 -28.71 -10.32
N ASP A 111 -22.16 -29.96 -10.81
CA ASP A 111 -21.13 -30.97 -10.57
C ASP A 111 -20.02 -30.79 -11.61
N THR A 112 -18.78 -30.71 -11.16
CA THR A 112 -17.64 -30.49 -12.02
C THR A 112 -16.63 -31.61 -11.88
N SER A 113 -16.11 -32.08 -13.02
CA SER A 113 -14.96 -32.99 -13.07
C SER A 113 -13.63 -32.21 -13.19
N GLU A 114 -13.72 -30.97 -13.65
CA GLU A 114 -12.59 -30.07 -13.85
C GLU A 114 -12.45 -29.06 -12.71
N ILE A 115 -11.35 -28.31 -12.72
CA ILE A 115 -10.97 -27.46 -11.60
C ILE A 115 -11.93 -26.30 -11.36
N ILE A 116 -12.55 -25.72 -12.37
CA ILE A 116 -13.73 -24.82 -12.27
C ILE A 116 -14.36 -24.79 -13.66
N ASN A 117 -15.69 -24.95 -13.72
CA ASN A 117 -16.41 -24.83 -14.98
C ASN A 117 -16.44 -23.35 -15.41
N ASP A 118 -15.90 -23.07 -16.59
CA ASP A 118 -15.85 -21.71 -17.14
C ASP A 118 -17.24 -21.09 -17.30
N GLU A 119 -18.27 -21.86 -17.65
CA GLU A 119 -19.63 -21.35 -17.77
C GLU A 119 -20.19 -20.89 -16.41
N PHE A 120 -19.95 -21.63 -15.35
CA PHE A 120 -20.38 -21.26 -14.00
C PHE A 120 -19.60 -20.07 -13.47
N LEU A 121 -18.31 -20.00 -13.75
CA LEU A 121 -17.47 -18.85 -13.45
C LEU A 121 -18.01 -17.58 -14.14
N LEU A 122 -18.37 -17.69 -15.42
CA LEU A 122 -18.94 -16.59 -16.19
C LEU A 122 -20.27 -16.12 -15.62
N GLU A 123 -21.15 -17.04 -15.23
CA GLU A 123 -22.42 -16.71 -14.60
C GLU A 123 -22.24 -15.95 -13.28
N ILE A 124 -21.29 -16.38 -12.45
CA ILE A 124 -20.97 -15.69 -11.19
C ILE A 124 -20.41 -14.29 -11.45
N LEU A 125 -19.51 -14.15 -12.43
CA LEU A 125 -18.89 -12.87 -12.76
C LEU A 125 -19.87 -11.89 -13.41
N ASP A 126 -20.82 -12.37 -14.21
CA ASP A 126 -21.82 -11.51 -14.85
C ASP A 126 -22.79 -10.88 -13.85
N GLU A 127 -23.05 -11.56 -12.74
CA GLU A 127 -23.94 -11.08 -11.69
C GLU A 127 -23.21 -10.35 -10.55
N ALA A 128 -21.90 -10.49 -10.46
CA ALA A 128 -21.12 -9.82 -9.43
C ALA A 128 -21.02 -8.33 -9.70
N SER A 129 -21.54 -7.51 -8.79
CA SER A 129 -21.23 -6.09 -8.80
C SER A 129 -19.80 -5.86 -8.34
N SER A 130 -19.13 -4.82 -8.86
CA SER A 130 -17.78 -4.43 -8.47
C SER A 130 -17.62 -4.16 -6.97
N SER A 131 -18.70 -3.78 -6.31
CA SER A 131 -18.74 -3.57 -4.86
C SER A 131 -18.82 -4.85 -4.04
N GLN A 132 -19.05 -5.98 -4.69
CA GLN A 132 -19.22 -7.25 -4.01
C GLN A 132 -18.48 -8.34 -4.76
N MET A 133 -17.20 -8.44 -4.52
CA MET A 133 -16.43 -9.65 -4.84
C MET A 133 -16.94 -10.84 -4.01
N ARG A 134 -18.27 -11.05 -3.98
CA ARG A 134 -18.96 -11.99 -3.07
C ARG A 134 -18.55 -13.44 -3.25
N ASN A 135 -17.97 -13.79 -4.37
CA ASN A 135 -17.62 -15.17 -4.69
C ASN A 135 -16.16 -15.34 -5.10
N ILE A 136 -15.28 -14.44 -4.64
CA ILE A 136 -13.84 -14.51 -4.96
C ILE A 136 -13.26 -15.88 -4.63
N VAL A 137 -13.62 -16.44 -3.47
CA VAL A 137 -13.09 -17.74 -3.02
C VAL A 137 -13.62 -18.92 -3.79
N SER A 138 -14.84 -18.84 -4.36
CA SER A 138 -15.41 -19.89 -5.19
C SER A 138 -14.83 -19.93 -6.61
N THR A 139 -14.21 -18.83 -7.04
CA THR A 139 -13.71 -18.64 -8.41
C THR A 139 -12.19 -18.70 -8.52
N ILE A 140 -11.50 -19.12 -7.47
CA ILE A 140 -10.03 -19.25 -7.48
C ILE A 140 -9.59 -20.27 -8.51
N GLN A 141 -8.84 -19.81 -9.50
CA GLN A 141 -8.24 -20.64 -10.53
C GLN A 141 -7.01 -21.37 -10.04
N LYS A 142 -6.61 -22.45 -10.72
CA LYS A 142 -5.41 -23.25 -10.36
C LYS A 142 -4.15 -22.37 -10.24
N ALA A 143 -3.92 -21.50 -11.21
CA ALA A 143 -2.76 -20.60 -11.19
C ALA A 143 -2.78 -19.65 -9.98
N GLN A 144 -3.95 -19.11 -9.63
CA GLN A 144 -4.13 -18.29 -8.44
C GLN A 144 -3.94 -19.10 -7.17
N ASN A 145 -4.48 -20.31 -7.10
CA ASN A 145 -4.36 -21.18 -5.93
C ASN A 145 -2.91 -21.53 -5.61
N GLN A 146 -2.08 -21.75 -6.64
CA GLN A 146 -0.64 -21.97 -6.47
C GLN A 146 0.06 -20.76 -5.82
N ILE A 147 -0.31 -19.54 -6.23
CA ILE A 147 0.19 -18.31 -5.64
C ILE A 147 -0.25 -18.18 -4.18
N ILE A 148 -1.54 -18.40 -3.93
CA ILE A 148 -2.16 -18.23 -2.61
C ILE A 148 -1.50 -19.18 -1.60
N ARG A 149 -1.28 -20.43 -1.98
CA ARG A 149 -0.80 -21.50 -1.10
C ARG A 149 0.71 -21.68 -1.11
N ASP A 150 1.47 -20.87 -1.81
CA ASP A 150 2.93 -20.92 -1.78
C ASP A 150 3.45 -20.47 -0.39
N THR A 151 3.95 -21.42 0.36
CA THR A 151 4.53 -21.24 1.70
C THR A 151 6.03 -21.52 1.73
N THR A 152 6.61 -21.98 0.61
CA THR A 152 8.01 -22.32 0.50
C THR A 152 8.87 -21.14 0.07
N ASN A 153 8.32 -20.23 -0.73
CA ASN A 153 9.06 -19.08 -1.24
C ASN A 153 8.81 -17.85 -0.36
N LYS A 154 9.90 -17.25 0.10
CA LYS A 154 9.86 -16.02 0.90
C LYS A 154 9.53 -14.80 0.04
N PHE A 155 9.98 -14.78 -1.21
CA PHE A 155 9.80 -13.69 -2.15
C PHE A 155 9.06 -14.16 -3.39
N LEU A 156 7.95 -13.50 -3.69
CA LEU A 156 7.12 -13.77 -4.85
C LEU A 156 6.96 -12.52 -5.71
N LEU A 157 6.96 -12.73 -7.02
CA LEU A 157 6.58 -11.75 -8.02
C LEU A 157 5.38 -12.28 -8.80
N ILE A 158 4.25 -11.60 -8.70
CA ILE A 158 3.02 -11.92 -9.43
C ILE A 158 2.88 -10.93 -10.58
N GLU A 159 3.11 -11.41 -11.77
CA GLU A 159 2.94 -10.66 -13.01
C GLU A 159 1.58 -10.98 -13.62
N GLY A 160 0.87 -9.97 -14.08
CA GLY A 160 -0.40 -10.21 -14.73
C GLY A 160 -0.90 -8.98 -15.45
N ILE A 161 -1.68 -9.23 -16.49
CA ILE A 161 -2.35 -8.19 -17.25
C ILE A 161 -3.54 -7.59 -16.47
N ALA A 162 -4.05 -6.47 -16.94
CA ALA A 162 -5.25 -5.86 -16.38
C ALA A 162 -6.41 -6.88 -16.36
N GLY A 163 -7.12 -6.96 -15.25
CA GLY A 163 -8.25 -7.88 -15.09
C GLY A 163 -7.90 -9.37 -14.92
N SER A 164 -6.62 -9.74 -14.79
CA SER A 164 -6.20 -11.13 -14.58
C SER A 164 -6.42 -11.66 -13.15
N GLY A 165 -6.96 -10.84 -12.26
CA GLY A 165 -7.19 -11.24 -10.87
C GLY A 165 -5.95 -11.16 -9.97
N LYS A 166 -4.91 -10.41 -10.35
CA LYS A 166 -3.68 -10.21 -9.56
C LYS A 166 -3.97 -9.75 -8.14
N THR A 167 -4.70 -8.67 -8.02
CA THR A 167 -5.06 -8.07 -6.73
C THR A 167 -5.88 -9.03 -5.88
N SER A 168 -6.81 -9.77 -6.51
CA SER A 168 -7.59 -10.79 -5.82
C SER A 168 -6.69 -11.91 -5.29
N ALA A 169 -5.77 -12.43 -6.11
CA ALA A 169 -4.81 -13.44 -5.69
C ALA A 169 -3.92 -12.94 -4.54
N LEU A 170 -3.51 -11.66 -4.61
CA LEU A 170 -2.74 -11.02 -3.54
C LEU A 170 -3.52 -11.00 -2.21
N LEU A 171 -4.77 -10.53 -2.24
CA LEU A 171 -5.62 -10.45 -1.05
C LEU A 171 -5.99 -11.84 -0.50
N GLN A 172 -6.27 -12.79 -1.38
CA GLN A 172 -6.52 -14.17 -1.01
C GLN A 172 -5.28 -14.80 -0.35
N ARG A 173 -4.08 -14.49 -0.84
CA ARG A 173 -2.83 -14.91 -0.22
C ARG A 173 -2.64 -14.30 1.16
N VAL A 174 -2.96 -13.02 1.34
CA VAL A 174 -2.95 -12.36 2.66
C VAL A 174 -3.85 -13.13 3.64
N ALA A 175 -5.09 -13.37 3.24
CA ALA A 175 -6.06 -14.10 4.05
C ALA A 175 -5.60 -15.53 4.37
N PHE A 176 -5.01 -16.22 3.40
CA PHE A 176 -4.46 -17.56 3.57
C PHE A 176 -3.30 -17.59 4.58
N LEU A 177 -2.34 -16.68 4.46
CA LEU A 177 -1.19 -16.64 5.37
C LEU A 177 -1.59 -16.27 6.79
N LEU A 178 -2.57 -15.38 6.97
CA LEU A 178 -3.14 -15.07 8.29
C LEU A 178 -3.82 -16.31 8.91
N TYR A 179 -4.62 -17.02 8.15
CA TYR A 179 -5.27 -18.24 8.60
C TYR A 179 -4.25 -19.34 8.97
N ARG A 180 -3.32 -19.61 8.07
CA ARG A 180 -2.30 -20.65 8.28
C ARG A 180 -1.45 -20.39 9.51
N ASN A 181 -1.03 -19.15 9.68
CA ASN A 181 -0.11 -18.75 10.74
C ASN A 181 -0.81 -18.15 11.98
N ARG A 182 -2.11 -18.34 12.13
CA ARG A 182 -2.96 -17.74 13.17
C ARG A 182 -2.50 -17.94 14.61
N LYS A 183 -1.60 -18.90 14.84
CA LYS A 183 -1.02 -19.15 16.18
C LYS A 183 0.02 -18.10 16.59
N TRP A 184 0.66 -17.44 15.62
CA TRP A 184 1.77 -16.52 15.88
C TRP A 184 1.72 -15.23 15.05
N LEU A 185 0.94 -15.19 13.98
CA LEU A 185 0.81 -14.04 13.08
C LEU A 185 -0.45 -13.26 13.42
N ASP A 186 -0.26 -11.98 13.67
CA ASP A 186 -1.31 -10.97 13.88
C ASP A 186 -1.45 -10.12 12.62
N GLU A 187 -2.65 -9.61 12.34
CA GLU A 187 -2.91 -8.71 11.21
C GLU A 187 -2.00 -7.48 11.23
N LYS A 188 -1.62 -6.99 12.41
CA LYS A 188 -0.70 -5.86 12.58
C LYS A 188 0.74 -6.14 12.12
N GLN A 189 1.09 -7.40 11.92
CA GLN A 189 2.39 -7.83 11.40
C GLN A 189 2.41 -8.04 9.89
N VAL A 190 1.32 -7.71 9.22
CA VAL A 190 1.18 -7.73 7.77
C VAL A 190 1.05 -6.29 7.28
N LEU A 191 1.94 -5.88 6.38
CA LEU A 191 1.86 -4.58 5.71
C LEU A 191 1.40 -4.77 4.26
N LEU A 192 0.30 -4.15 3.92
CA LEU A 192 -0.22 -4.12 2.56
C LEU A 192 -0.13 -2.71 2.00
N PHE A 193 0.70 -2.53 0.97
CA PHE A 193 0.84 -1.26 0.29
C PHE A 193 -0.08 -1.18 -0.92
N SER A 194 -0.86 -0.13 -0.96
CA SER A 194 -1.74 0.24 -2.07
C SER A 194 -1.25 1.51 -2.77
N PRO A 195 -1.56 1.69 -4.06
CA PRO A 195 -1.11 2.86 -4.80
C PRO A 195 -1.72 4.17 -4.28
N ASN A 196 -2.94 4.13 -3.77
CA ASN A 196 -3.67 5.29 -3.24
C ASN A 196 -4.74 4.91 -2.21
N HIS A 197 -5.34 5.91 -1.56
CA HIS A 197 -6.38 5.70 -0.55
C HIS A 197 -7.68 5.11 -1.12
N LEU A 198 -8.04 5.45 -2.34
CA LEU A 198 -9.22 4.90 -3.01
C LEU A 198 -9.14 3.39 -3.14
N PHE A 199 -7.94 2.90 -3.45
CA PHE A 199 -7.67 1.47 -3.52
C PHE A 199 -7.66 0.81 -2.12
N SER A 200 -7.22 1.53 -1.10
CA SER A 200 -7.30 1.05 0.29
C SER A 200 -8.75 0.84 0.75
N ASP A 201 -9.64 1.75 0.37
CA ASP A 201 -11.07 1.60 0.65
C ASP A 201 -11.66 0.38 -0.05
N TYR A 202 -11.27 0.14 -1.30
CA TYR A 202 -11.66 -1.05 -2.04
C TYR A 202 -11.22 -2.34 -1.34
N ILE A 203 -9.97 -2.41 -0.88
CA ILE A 203 -9.44 -3.58 -0.15
C ILE A 203 -10.23 -3.84 1.13
N SER A 204 -10.54 -2.81 1.90
CA SER A 204 -11.28 -2.95 3.16
C SER A 204 -12.69 -3.50 2.98
N MET A 205 -13.29 -3.29 1.80
CA MET A 205 -14.59 -3.88 1.44
C MET A 205 -14.49 -5.34 1.04
N VAL A 206 -13.35 -5.78 0.52
CA VAL A 206 -13.14 -7.15 0.01
C VAL A 206 -12.75 -8.12 1.13
N LEU A 207 -11.92 -7.71 2.08
CA LEU A 207 -11.37 -8.58 3.12
C LEU A 207 -12.41 -9.39 3.90
N PRO A 208 -13.57 -8.84 4.30
CA PRO A 208 -14.60 -9.62 5.00
C PRO A 208 -15.11 -10.83 4.20
N SER A 209 -15.17 -10.72 2.88
CA SER A 209 -15.57 -11.83 2.00
C SER A 209 -14.53 -12.95 1.92
N LEU A 210 -13.32 -12.70 2.40
CA LEU A 210 -12.22 -13.66 2.48
C LEU A 210 -12.08 -14.29 3.89
N GLY A 211 -12.94 -13.91 4.83
CA GLY A 211 -12.91 -14.38 6.19
C GLY A 211 -11.99 -13.58 7.12
N GLU A 212 -11.52 -12.41 6.68
CA GLU A 212 -10.68 -11.52 7.48
C GLU A 212 -11.40 -10.20 7.79
N SER A 213 -11.10 -9.59 8.92
CA SER A 213 -11.77 -8.36 9.33
C SER A 213 -11.02 -7.09 8.94
N GLU A 214 -9.72 -7.06 9.19
CA GLU A 214 -8.89 -5.87 8.95
C GLU A 214 -7.44 -6.28 8.70
N VAL A 215 -6.84 -5.69 7.67
CA VAL A 215 -5.40 -5.72 7.43
C VAL A 215 -4.95 -4.29 7.21
N PRO A 216 -3.90 -3.81 7.89
CA PRO A 216 -3.40 -2.46 7.70
C PRO A 216 -3.00 -2.24 6.24
N THR A 217 -3.78 -1.40 5.56
CA THR A 217 -3.51 -1.01 4.17
C THR A 217 -3.05 0.44 4.17
N ARG A 218 -1.94 0.70 3.52
CA ARG A 218 -1.30 2.02 3.51
C ARG A 218 -0.77 2.38 2.14
N THR A 219 -0.73 3.68 1.85
CA THR A 219 0.13 4.21 0.80
C THR A 219 1.56 4.29 1.33
N PHE A 220 2.54 4.23 0.44
CA PHE A 220 3.93 4.41 0.84
C PHE A 220 4.17 5.81 1.42
N HIS A 221 3.49 6.82 0.90
CA HIS A 221 3.55 8.18 1.45
C HIS A 221 3.16 8.23 2.92
N HIS A 222 2.05 7.59 3.28
CA HIS A 222 1.61 7.52 4.68
C HIS A 222 2.62 6.78 5.55
N PHE A 223 3.18 5.69 5.05
CA PHE A 223 4.20 4.91 5.75
C PHE A 223 5.46 5.72 6.03
N ILE A 224 6.04 6.38 5.01
CA ILE A 224 7.27 7.17 5.20
C ILE A 224 7.03 8.38 6.12
N GLN A 225 5.84 8.97 6.08
CA GLN A 225 5.46 10.06 6.99
C GLN A 225 5.40 9.59 8.45
N LEU A 226 4.95 8.36 8.70
CA LEU A 226 4.92 7.79 10.06
C LEU A 226 6.31 7.50 10.62
N ILE A 227 7.23 6.98 9.81
CA ILE A 227 8.57 6.63 10.26
C ILE A 227 9.54 7.81 10.29
N LEU A 228 9.33 8.82 9.46
CA LEU A 228 10.15 10.03 9.41
C LEU A 228 9.50 11.15 10.22
N THR A 229 9.86 11.22 11.49
CA THR A 229 9.40 12.27 12.40
C THR A 229 10.19 13.56 12.21
N GLY A 230 9.52 14.70 12.36
CA GLY A 230 10.15 16.02 12.33
C GLY A 230 10.22 16.70 10.96
N TYR A 231 9.73 16.04 9.93
CA TYR A 231 9.54 16.60 8.58
C TYR A 231 8.15 16.25 8.07
N GLU A 232 7.56 17.18 7.33
CA GLU A 232 6.40 16.92 6.49
C GLU A 232 6.89 16.36 5.16
N VAL A 233 6.49 15.14 4.83
CA VAL A 233 6.81 14.53 3.54
C VAL A 233 5.83 15.04 2.51
N THR A 234 6.34 15.78 1.51
CA THR A 234 5.52 16.31 0.42
C THR A 234 5.47 15.34 -0.74
N LYS A 235 4.29 15.19 -1.32
CA LYS A 235 4.14 14.51 -2.60
C LYS A 235 4.46 15.48 -3.74
N GLU A 236 4.84 14.93 -4.89
CA GLU A 236 4.92 15.74 -6.09
C GLU A 236 3.55 16.31 -6.44
N THR A 237 3.55 17.60 -6.72
CA THR A 237 2.40 18.29 -7.31
C THR A 237 2.23 17.97 -8.80
N GLN A 238 3.18 17.25 -9.39
CA GLN A 238 3.28 16.99 -10.83
C GLN A 238 2.91 15.56 -11.25
N GLN A 239 2.29 14.75 -10.37
CA GLN A 239 1.93 13.36 -10.72
C GLN A 239 1.06 13.26 -11.97
N GLU A 240 0.12 14.17 -12.13
CA GLU A 240 -0.73 14.22 -13.31
C GLU A 240 0.06 14.64 -14.55
N GLU A 241 0.92 15.66 -14.44
CA GLU A 241 1.76 16.13 -15.56
C GLU A 241 2.70 15.04 -16.03
N ASN A 242 3.35 14.33 -15.12
CA ASN A 242 4.21 13.20 -15.43
C ASN A 242 3.45 12.05 -16.10
N PHE A 243 2.24 11.76 -15.61
CA PHE A 243 1.37 10.75 -16.22
C PHE A 243 0.96 11.14 -17.65
N LEU A 244 0.66 12.42 -17.88
CA LEU A 244 0.24 12.93 -19.19
C LEU A 244 1.39 13.01 -20.19
N SER A 245 2.58 13.40 -19.76
CA SER A 245 3.76 13.53 -20.61
C SER A 245 4.45 12.18 -20.88
N GLY A 246 4.38 11.26 -19.95
CA GLY A 246 5.19 10.04 -19.93
C GLY A 246 6.66 10.30 -19.63
N ASP A 247 7.02 11.55 -19.33
CA ASP A 247 8.37 11.97 -18.98
C ASP A 247 8.45 12.23 -17.47
N ASP A 248 9.35 11.51 -16.81
CA ASP A 248 9.70 11.77 -15.42
C ASP A 248 10.94 12.66 -15.34
N ASP A 249 11.05 13.43 -14.29
CA ASP A 249 12.26 14.20 -14.01
C ASP A 249 13.46 13.25 -13.80
N ALA A 250 14.56 13.47 -14.54
CA ALA A 250 15.76 12.64 -14.45
C ALA A 250 16.36 12.61 -13.05
N ILE A 251 16.23 13.71 -12.28
CA ILE A 251 16.68 13.79 -10.89
C ILE A 251 15.81 12.92 -9.97
N GLU A 252 14.50 12.96 -10.15
CA GLU A 252 13.57 12.12 -9.41
C GLU A 252 13.81 10.64 -9.71
N LYS A 253 13.98 10.28 -10.99
CA LYS A 253 14.31 8.93 -11.42
C LYS A 253 15.54 8.37 -10.74
N ILE A 254 16.64 9.10 -10.72
CA ILE A 254 17.88 8.64 -10.11
C ILE A 254 17.75 8.50 -8.58
N LYS A 255 17.00 9.40 -7.93
CA LYS A 255 16.72 9.33 -6.49
C LYS A 255 15.82 8.14 -6.12
N SER A 256 14.95 7.74 -7.03
CA SER A 256 14.03 6.60 -6.84
C SER A 256 14.65 5.25 -7.23
N SER A 257 15.80 5.26 -7.89
CA SER A 257 16.54 4.06 -8.32
C SER A 257 17.44 3.49 -7.22
N LEU A 258 18.00 2.31 -7.45
CA LEU A 258 18.99 1.72 -6.56
C LEU A 258 20.37 2.40 -6.63
N PHE A 259 20.63 3.22 -7.65
CA PHE A 259 21.92 3.86 -7.87
C PHE A 259 22.36 4.70 -6.65
N LEU A 260 21.51 5.59 -6.15
CA LEU A 260 21.84 6.40 -4.98
C LEU A 260 21.79 5.60 -3.67
N VAL A 261 20.98 4.56 -3.60
CA VAL A 261 20.99 3.64 -2.43
C VAL A 261 22.35 2.98 -2.27
N GLU A 262 22.96 2.51 -3.36
CA GLU A 262 24.33 1.97 -3.33
C GLU A 262 25.38 3.03 -2.98
N LYS A 263 25.22 4.25 -3.50
CA LYS A 263 26.10 5.38 -3.17
C LYS A 263 26.04 5.75 -1.69
N ILE A 264 24.87 5.67 -1.05
CA ILE A 264 24.75 5.87 0.42
C ILE A 264 25.64 4.87 1.17
N ASN A 265 25.61 3.60 0.80
CA ASN A 265 26.40 2.57 1.45
C ASN A 265 27.91 2.84 1.33
N ARG A 266 28.37 3.28 0.15
CA ARG A 266 29.76 3.67 -0.07
C ARG A 266 30.14 4.93 0.72
N TYR A 267 29.27 5.92 0.71
CA TYR A 267 29.44 7.17 1.44
C TYR A 267 29.59 6.94 2.95
N VAL A 268 28.72 6.14 3.54
CA VAL A 268 28.78 5.81 4.97
C VAL A 268 30.10 5.14 5.33
N ARG A 269 30.59 4.21 4.50
CA ARG A 269 31.91 3.61 4.71
C ARG A 269 33.04 4.65 4.64
N SER A 270 32.94 5.61 3.74
CA SER A 270 33.99 6.66 3.58
C SER A 270 34.06 7.60 4.75
N ILE A 271 32.95 7.91 5.42
CA ILE A 271 32.91 8.79 6.58
C ILE A 271 33.15 8.07 7.91
N ALA A 272 33.10 6.74 7.93
CA ALA A 272 33.22 5.96 9.16
C ALA A 272 34.45 6.29 10.03
N PRO A 273 35.67 6.52 9.48
CA PRO A 273 36.85 6.90 10.29
C PRO A 273 36.71 8.25 10.96
N ILE A 274 36.12 9.22 10.25
CA ILE A 274 36.01 10.61 10.72
C ILE A 274 34.76 10.81 11.58
N GLY A 275 33.70 10.08 11.26
CA GLY A 275 32.37 10.15 11.87
C GLY A 275 31.40 11.09 11.16
N PRO A 276 30.15 11.06 11.58
CA PRO A 276 29.12 11.97 11.09
C PRO A 276 29.46 13.46 11.37
N LEU A 277 28.69 14.34 10.76
CA LEU A 277 28.72 15.76 11.04
C LEU A 277 28.01 16.04 12.36
N PHE A 278 28.75 16.40 13.38
CA PHE A 278 28.22 16.71 14.71
C PHE A 278 27.82 18.17 14.85
N ARG A 279 27.01 18.46 15.86
CA ARG A 279 26.61 19.80 16.29
C ARG A 279 27.14 20.11 17.67
N ASP A 280 27.38 21.40 17.94
CA ASP A 280 27.54 21.87 19.31
C ASP A 280 26.25 21.64 20.11
N LEU A 281 26.41 21.23 21.36
CA LEU A 281 25.31 21.11 22.30
C LEU A 281 25.18 22.41 23.11
N LYS A 282 24.07 23.13 22.87
CA LYS A 282 23.80 24.46 23.40
C LYS A 282 22.50 24.52 24.17
N ILE A 283 22.49 25.35 25.22
CA ILE A 283 21.27 25.76 25.90
C ILE A 283 21.29 27.29 25.93
N GLN A 284 20.24 27.94 25.41
CA GLN A 284 20.10 29.41 25.38
C GLN A 284 21.36 30.13 24.84
N GLY A 285 21.95 29.58 23.78
CA GLY A 285 23.15 30.16 23.15
C GLY A 285 24.47 29.78 23.80
N GLN A 286 24.48 29.28 25.03
CA GLN A 286 25.70 28.81 25.71
C GLN A 286 26.05 27.40 25.24
N THR A 287 27.28 27.22 24.78
CA THR A 287 27.83 25.91 24.36
C THR A 287 28.31 25.14 25.59
N TYR A 288 27.76 23.95 25.80
CA TYR A 288 28.16 23.03 26.87
C TYR A 288 29.14 21.97 26.38
N LEU A 289 28.98 21.50 25.15
CA LEU A 289 29.86 20.57 24.47
C LEU A 289 30.02 20.98 23.01
N THR A 290 31.25 21.04 22.55
CA THR A 290 31.57 21.41 21.17
C THR A 290 31.50 20.17 20.24
N LYS A 291 31.20 20.39 18.98
CA LYS A 291 31.24 19.33 17.95
C LYS A 291 32.62 18.67 17.82
N GLU A 292 33.70 19.42 18.10
CA GLU A 292 35.09 18.92 18.11
C GLU A 292 35.33 17.94 19.26
N GLN A 293 34.79 18.23 20.46
CA GLN A 293 34.85 17.31 21.60
C GLN A 293 34.05 16.03 21.31
N ILE A 294 32.86 16.17 20.74
CA ILE A 294 32.01 15.05 20.37
C ILE A 294 32.71 14.17 19.33
N ARG A 295 33.31 14.78 18.30
CA ARG A 295 34.08 14.05 17.28
C ARG A 295 35.28 13.31 17.88
N ARG A 296 36.00 13.92 18.79
CA ARG A 296 37.10 13.25 19.48
C ARG A 296 36.63 12.01 20.23
N TRP A 297 35.51 12.10 20.93
CA TRP A 297 34.93 10.95 21.62
C TRP A 297 34.42 9.88 20.70
N TYR A 298 33.90 10.25 19.53
CA TYR A 298 33.54 9.28 18.48
C TYR A 298 34.78 8.51 18.00
N GLN A 299 35.91 9.19 17.79
CA GLN A 299 37.17 8.58 17.36
C GLN A 299 37.79 7.65 18.40
N GLU A 300 37.48 7.83 19.67
CA GLU A 300 37.87 6.93 20.76
C GLU A 300 37.05 5.62 20.79
N THR A 301 35.95 5.52 20.07
CA THR A 301 35.14 4.29 20.01
C THR A 301 35.81 3.21 19.16
N ASN A 302 35.42 1.96 19.33
CA ASN A 302 35.99 0.86 18.54
C ASN A 302 35.72 1.07 17.05
N HIS A 303 36.78 1.18 16.24
CA HIS A 303 36.74 1.45 14.81
C HIS A 303 36.18 0.29 13.97
N GLU A 304 36.15 -0.93 14.49
CA GLU A 304 35.57 -2.11 13.82
C GLU A 304 34.02 -2.12 13.83
N LEU A 305 33.43 -1.33 14.75
CA LEU A 305 31.97 -1.25 14.84
C LEU A 305 31.42 -0.34 13.75
N PRO A 306 30.23 -0.63 13.24
CA PRO A 306 29.53 0.25 12.30
C PRO A 306 29.15 1.58 12.99
N ILE A 307 29.00 2.62 12.17
CA ILE A 307 28.75 3.99 12.67
C ILE A 307 27.59 4.04 13.66
N TYR A 308 26.47 3.38 13.38
CA TYR A 308 25.27 3.43 14.21
C TYR A 308 25.51 2.86 15.63
N GLN A 309 26.38 1.87 15.79
CA GLN A 309 26.76 1.34 17.10
C GLN A 309 27.73 2.29 17.80
N ARG A 310 28.69 2.87 17.08
CA ARG A 310 29.64 3.85 17.62
C ARG A 310 28.91 5.11 18.13
N THR A 311 27.92 5.59 17.39
CA THR A 311 27.10 6.74 17.82
C THR A 311 26.18 6.42 18.99
N GLN A 312 25.74 5.17 19.15
CA GLN A 312 25.03 4.71 20.33
C GLN A 312 25.92 4.72 21.60
N LEU A 313 27.15 4.26 21.48
CA LEU A 313 28.11 4.36 22.56
C LEU A 313 28.39 5.83 22.90
N LEU A 314 28.54 6.68 21.90
CA LEU A 314 28.72 8.11 22.06
C LEU A 314 27.53 8.77 22.76
N GLN A 315 26.29 8.39 22.41
CA GLN A 315 25.08 8.86 23.09
C GLN A 315 25.12 8.57 24.58
N THR A 316 25.50 7.36 24.97
CA THR A 316 25.63 6.95 26.37
C THR A 316 26.66 7.83 27.10
N LYS A 317 27.81 8.08 26.47
CA LYS A 317 28.87 8.97 27.01
C LYS A 317 28.39 10.41 27.18
N LEU A 318 27.64 10.92 26.17
CA LEU A 318 27.05 12.26 26.21
C LEU A 318 26.01 12.41 27.33
N LEU A 319 25.12 11.45 27.50
CA LEU A 319 24.12 11.47 28.57
C LEU A 319 24.77 11.44 29.97
N LYS A 320 25.84 10.65 30.13
CA LYS A 320 26.61 10.62 31.36
C LYS A 320 27.27 11.99 31.65
N LYS A 321 27.83 12.62 30.61
CA LYS A 321 28.43 13.95 30.72
C LYS A 321 27.41 15.02 31.09
N ILE A 322 26.21 14.97 30.46
CA ILE A 322 25.09 15.89 30.81
C ILE A 322 24.72 15.72 32.28
N GLY A 323 24.61 14.49 32.79
CA GLY A 323 24.35 14.24 34.21
C GLY A 323 25.44 14.84 35.14
N GLY A 324 26.70 14.90 34.70
CA GLY A 324 27.77 15.62 35.40
C GLY A 324 27.53 17.13 35.37
N LEU A 325 27.23 17.69 34.23
CA LEU A 325 26.91 19.11 34.05
C LEU A 325 25.70 19.56 34.88
N GLU A 326 24.67 18.71 34.97
CA GLU A 326 23.50 18.95 35.85
C GLU A 326 23.90 19.05 37.33
N LYS A 327 24.82 18.19 37.79
CA LYS A 327 25.32 18.21 39.15
C LYS A 327 26.12 19.49 39.44
N ASP A 328 26.90 19.97 38.48
CA ASP A 328 27.67 21.20 38.61
C ASP A 328 26.76 22.43 38.54
N GLU A 329 25.75 22.41 37.68
CA GLU A 329 24.75 23.47 37.62
C GLU A 329 23.94 23.61 38.92
N ALA A 330 23.61 22.49 39.56
CA ALA A 330 22.90 22.45 40.82
C ALA A 330 23.62 23.18 41.98
N LYS A 331 24.93 23.41 41.87
CA LYS A 331 25.74 24.13 42.87
C LYS A 331 25.67 25.65 42.68
N LYS A 332 25.20 26.14 41.55
CA LYS A 332 25.19 27.57 41.23
C LYS A 332 24.13 28.33 42.05
N ASP A 333 24.38 29.61 42.30
CA ASP A 333 23.56 30.42 43.20
C ASP A 333 22.17 30.63 42.66
N TRP A 334 21.97 30.84 41.35
CA TRP A 334 20.64 30.98 40.75
C TRP A 334 19.77 29.76 41.01
N VAL A 335 20.34 28.54 41.05
CA VAL A 335 19.58 27.32 41.34
C VAL A 335 19.18 27.23 42.79
N LYS A 336 20.05 27.69 43.68
CA LYS A 336 19.76 27.78 45.11
C LYS A 336 18.61 28.75 45.37
N GLU A 337 18.69 29.97 44.78
CA GLU A 337 17.65 31.00 44.87
C GLU A 337 16.31 30.50 44.35
N ALA A 338 16.28 29.93 43.11
CA ALA A 338 15.07 29.39 42.55
C ALA A 338 14.51 28.20 43.36
N THR A 339 15.36 27.43 44.03
CA THR A 339 14.91 26.35 44.92
C THR A 339 14.22 26.90 46.16
N GLU A 340 14.76 27.93 46.77
CA GLU A 340 14.16 28.55 47.95
C GLU A 340 12.80 29.25 47.61
N GLU A 341 12.72 29.92 46.46
CA GLU A 341 11.47 30.50 45.97
C GLU A 341 10.38 29.44 45.79
N GLN A 342 10.72 28.30 45.14
CA GLN A 342 9.75 27.21 44.95
C GLN A 342 9.39 26.53 46.28
N LEU A 343 10.31 26.41 47.19
CA LEU A 343 10.05 25.85 48.52
C LEU A 343 9.08 26.76 49.31
N GLN A 344 9.28 28.10 49.28
CA GLN A 344 8.34 29.05 49.83
C GLN A 344 6.93 28.96 49.23
N GLN A 345 6.83 28.76 47.89
CA GLN A 345 5.54 28.59 47.22
C GLN A 345 4.82 27.32 47.70
N VAL A 346 5.55 26.21 47.88
CA VAL A 346 5.00 24.95 48.39
C VAL A 346 4.43 25.17 49.81
N PHE A 347 5.18 25.85 50.70
CA PHE A 347 4.76 26.14 52.05
C PHE A 347 3.57 27.11 52.10
N THR A 348 3.52 28.07 51.20
CA THR A 348 2.38 29.01 51.10
C THR A 348 1.10 28.33 50.61
N ASN A 349 1.23 27.34 49.71
CA ASN A 349 0.07 26.61 49.16
C ASN A 349 -0.51 25.57 50.11
N ASP A 350 0.29 25.10 51.07
CA ASP A 350 -0.16 24.12 52.08
C ASP A 350 0.36 24.52 53.48
N PRO A 351 -0.18 25.57 54.09
CA PRO A 351 0.30 26.15 55.36
C PRO A 351 0.02 25.25 56.57
N HIS A 352 -0.82 24.22 56.43
CA HIS A 352 -1.20 23.33 57.52
C HIS A 352 -0.37 22.05 57.59
N GLN A 353 0.48 21.81 56.60
CA GLN A 353 1.39 20.63 56.58
C GLN A 353 2.64 20.93 57.36
N GLU A 354 2.82 20.24 58.48
CA GLU A 354 4.09 20.26 59.21
C GLU A 354 5.17 19.43 58.47
N TYR A 355 6.25 20.06 58.10
CA TYR A 355 7.41 19.37 57.53
C TYR A 355 8.47 19.15 58.59
N SER A 356 8.90 17.85 58.74
CA SER A 356 10.09 17.57 59.55
C SER A 356 11.34 18.09 58.77
N GLU A 357 12.42 18.43 59.50
CA GLU A 357 13.68 18.86 58.87
C GLU A 357 14.18 17.90 57.78
N GLU A 358 13.97 16.63 57.98
CA GLU A 358 14.33 15.59 56.98
C GLU A 358 13.44 15.65 55.72
N ASN A 359 12.17 15.85 55.88
CA ASN A 359 11.22 15.99 54.75
C ASN A 359 11.49 17.28 53.97
N GLU A 360 11.79 18.39 54.66
CA GLU A 360 12.15 19.64 54.00
C GLU A 360 13.46 19.49 53.21
N ARG A 361 14.47 18.82 53.79
CA ARG A 361 15.73 18.54 53.12
C ARG A 361 15.55 17.68 51.88
N ARG A 362 14.68 16.64 51.95
CA ARG A 362 14.30 15.80 50.79
C ARG A 362 13.58 16.62 49.74
N LEU A 363 12.62 17.46 50.12
CA LEU A 363 11.87 18.32 49.23
C LEU A 363 12.80 19.33 48.53
N ARG A 364 13.65 20.00 49.27
CA ARG A 364 14.67 20.94 48.74
C ARG A 364 15.57 20.25 47.70
N LYS A 365 16.04 19.03 48.00
CA LYS A 365 16.84 18.25 47.05
C LYS A 365 16.07 17.91 45.78
N LYS A 366 14.80 17.51 45.93
CA LYS A 366 13.90 17.18 44.81
C LYS A 366 13.63 18.40 43.92
N LEU A 367 13.28 19.52 44.50
CA LEU A 367 13.05 20.78 43.78
C LEU A 367 14.27 21.23 43.02
N ARG A 368 15.46 21.21 43.67
CA ARG A 368 16.74 21.53 43.02
C ARG A 368 16.98 20.66 41.79
N GLN A 369 16.75 19.34 41.90
CA GLN A 369 16.91 18.44 40.77
C GLN A 369 15.91 18.74 39.68
N GLN A 370 14.66 19.08 39.99
CA GLN A 370 13.64 19.43 39.02
C GLN A 370 13.99 20.72 38.25
N ILE A 371 14.47 21.74 38.93
CA ILE A 371 14.89 23.00 38.31
C ILE A 371 16.01 22.77 37.31
N VAL A 372 17.04 22.03 37.70
CA VAL A 372 18.19 21.73 36.84
C VAL A 372 17.76 20.84 35.66
N ARG A 373 16.98 19.80 35.90
CA ARG A 373 16.45 18.93 34.83
C ARG A 373 15.59 19.70 33.83
N LYS A 374 14.81 20.68 34.31
CA LYS A 374 14.01 21.53 33.42
C LYS A 374 14.91 22.33 32.47
N LYS A 375 16.05 22.90 32.97
CA LYS A 375 17.02 23.61 32.14
C LYS A 375 17.66 22.70 31.08
N PHE A 376 18.08 21.48 31.48
CA PHE A 376 18.79 20.54 30.59
C PHE A 376 17.83 19.65 29.75
N ARG A 377 16.53 19.75 29.96
CA ARG A 377 15.54 18.85 29.35
C ARG A 377 15.63 18.79 27.80
N SER A 378 15.76 19.95 27.16
CA SER A 378 15.87 20.01 25.69
C SER A 378 17.14 19.38 25.19
N LEU A 379 18.26 19.60 25.89
CA LEU A 379 19.57 19.01 25.56
C LEU A 379 19.56 17.49 25.72
N THR A 380 19.07 17.01 26.86
CA THR A 380 18.95 15.56 27.14
C THR A 380 18.05 14.88 26.14
N ARG A 381 16.88 15.49 25.81
CA ARG A 381 15.98 14.98 24.79
C ARG A 381 16.63 14.98 23.41
N GLY A 382 17.38 16.04 23.07
CA GLY A 382 18.11 16.13 21.81
C GLY A 382 19.16 15.02 21.68
N VAL A 383 19.90 14.74 22.75
CA VAL A 383 20.89 13.65 22.74
C VAL A 383 20.23 12.28 22.66
N LYS A 384 19.13 12.05 23.37
CA LYS A 384 18.36 10.80 23.27
C LYS A 384 17.85 10.54 21.85
N ASN A 385 17.54 11.60 21.11
CA ASN A 385 17.04 11.54 19.73
C ASN A 385 18.16 11.72 18.68
N PHE A 386 19.43 11.55 19.05
CA PHE A 386 20.58 11.69 18.17
C PHE A 386 20.70 13.05 17.45
N GLN A 387 20.12 14.11 17.99
CA GLN A 387 20.17 15.45 17.40
C GLN A 387 21.56 16.12 17.49
N PHE A 388 22.51 15.51 18.20
CA PHE A 388 23.91 15.90 18.15
C PHE A 388 24.58 15.57 16.80
N ILE A 389 23.93 14.77 15.95
CA ILE A 389 24.29 14.56 14.56
C ILE A 389 23.50 15.57 13.72
N ASN A 390 24.19 16.32 12.87
CA ASN A 390 23.56 17.24 11.95
C ASN A 390 23.02 16.49 10.72
N GLN A 391 21.86 15.85 10.88
CA GLN A 391 21.27 14.94 9.89
C GLN A 391 21.01 15.63 8.55
N ALA A 392 20.43 16.82 8.56
CA ALA A 392 20.11 17.57 7.34
C ALA A 392 21.40 17.96 6.59
N LYS A 393 22.41 18.46 7.29
CA LYS A 393 23.70 18.80 6.67
C LYS A 393 24.41 17.56 6.14
N GLN A 394 24.29 16.44 6.84
CA GLN A 394 24.85 15.15 6.41
C GLN A 394 24.25 14.69 5.09
N TYR A 395 22.93 14.79 4.95
CA TYR A 395 22.24 14.42 3.72
C TYR A 395 22.64 15.33 2.55
N LEU A 396 22.69 16.65 2.77
CA LEU A 396 23.14 17.59 1.73
C LEU A 396 24.60 17.35 1.34
N HIS A 397 25.46 17.01 2.29
CA HIS A 397 26.85 16.66 2.02
C HIS A 397 26.95 15.36 1.19
N PHE A 398 26.13 14.37 1.49
CA PHE A 398 26.01 13.16 0.67
C PHE A 398 25.64 13.51 -0.78
N LEU A 399 24.58 14.30 -0.99
CA LEU A 399 24.14 14.70 -2.34
C LEU A 399 25.21 15.47 -3.11
N GLN A 400 25.98 16.32 -2.43
CA GLN A 400 27.14 17.00 -3.01
C GLN A 400 28.25 16.02 -3.41
N SER A 401 28.52 15.03 -2.57
CA SER A 401 29.58 14.03 -2.81
C SER A 401 29.32 13.13 -4.01
N VAL A 402 28.05 12.94 -4.40
CA VAL A 402 27.66 12.09 -5.52
C VAL A 402 27.35 12.87 -6.82
N GLU A 403 27.53 14.18 -6.83
CA GLU A 403 27.22 15.05 -7.99
C GLU A 403 27.81 14.54 -9.30
N SER A 404 29.12 14.30 -9.35
CA SER A 404 29.79 13.80 -10.55
C SER A 404 29.20 12.50 -11.08
N ALA A 405 28.85 11.58 -10.17
CA ALA A 405 28.28 10.31 -10.51
C ALA A 405 26.83 10.46 -11.02
N ALA A 406 26.05 11.33 -10.35
CA ALA A 406 24.67 11.61 -10.73
C ALA A 406 24.55 12.30 -12.11
N VAL A 407 25.40 13.30 -12.35
CA VAL A 407 25.50 14.01 -13.64
C VAL A 407 25.90 13.07 -14.76
N LYS A 408 26.86 12.18 -14.51
CA LYS A 408 27.29 11.17 -15.51
C LYS A 408 26.19 10.19 -15.82
N GLU A 409 25.44 9.74 -14.81
CA GLU A 409 24.37 8.74 -14.95
C GLU A 409 23.14 9.31 -15.68
N THR A 410 22.75 10.52 -15.34
CA THR A 410 21.53 11.14 -15.87
C THR A 410 21.74 11.95 -17.14
N GLY A 411 22.97 12.42 -17.42
CA GLY A 411 23.26 13.35 -18.49
C GLY A 411 22.76 14.80 -18.26
N ILE A 412 22.26 15.10 -17.05
CA ILE A 412 21.83 16.46 -16.69
C ILE A 412 23.04 17.38 -16.49
N GLU A 413 22.79 18.68 -16.54
CA GLU A 413 23.83 19.68 -16.20
C GLU A 413 24.09 19.70 -14.68
N ALA A 414 25.34 19.91 -14.28
CA ALA A 414 25.73 20.03 -12.87
C ALA A 414 24.95 21.15 -12.15
N ALA A 415 24.63 22.25 -12.87
CA ALA A 415 23.83 23.34 -12.32
C ALA A 415 22.42 22.88 -11.89
N ALA A 416 21.77 21.96 -12.64
CA ALA A 416 20.46 21.42 -12.30
C ALA A 416 20.52 20.58 -11.00
N TRP A 417 21.58 19.77 -10.84
CA TRP A 417 21.82 19.02 -9.59
C TRP A 417 22.04 19.94 -8.39
N GLN A 418 22.86 20.99 -8.56
CA GLN A 418 23.11 21.99 -7.50
C GLN A 418 21.83 22.75 -7.13
N GLN A 419 21.01 23.10 -8.11
CA GLN A 419 19.71 23.72 -7.85
C GLN A 419 18.78 22.80 -7.06
N SER A 420 18.75 21.51 -7.37
CA SER A 420 18.01 20.50 -6.60
C SER A 420 18.46 20.47 -5.15
N ILE A 421 19.79 20.48 -4.88
CA ILE A 421 20.33 20.51 -3.52
C ILE A 421 19.91 21.81 -2.80
N ALA A 422 19.92 22.95 -3.49
CA ALA A 422 19.48 24.22 -2.91
C ALA A 422 18.00 24.19 -2.50
N ASN A 423 17.15 23.62 -3.35
CA ASN A 423 15.72 23.45 -3.09
C ASN A 423 15.47 22.53 -1.88
N ILE A 424 16.20 21.41 -1.78
CA ILE A 424 16.12 20.49 -0.64
C ILE A 424 16.56 21.19 0.64
N ARG A 425 17.65 21.98 0.60
CA ARG A 425 18.12 22.76 1.75
C ARG A 425 17.06 23.73 2.25
N GLN A 426 16.37 24.42 1.35
CA GLN A 426 15.29 25.34 1.68
C GLN A 426 14.10 24.58 2.28
N GLY A 427 13.65 23.49 1.65
CA GLY A 427 12.58 22.64 2.18
C GLY A 427 12.88 22.11 3.58
N MET A 428 14.08 21.59 3.81
CA MET A 428 14.48 21.08 5.13
C MET A 428 14.51 22.16 6.22
N ARG A 429 14.83 23.42 5.88
CA ARG A 429 14.70 24.55 6.82
C ARG A 429 13.22 24.80 7.20
N GLN A 430 12.31 24.56 6.29
CA GLN A 430 10.85 24.66 6.50
C GLN A 430 10.24 23.39 7.07
N ARG A 431 11.07 22.41 7.43
CA ARG A 431 10.62 21.07 7.87
C ARG A 431 9.82 20.30 6.84
N GLN A 432 10.13 20.50 5.56
CA GLN A 432 9.53 19.80 4.43
C GLN A 432 10.58 19.02 3.65
N ILE A 433 10.22 17.85 3.15
CA ILE A 433 11.06 16.98 2.34
C ILE A 433 10.21 16.24 1.32
N LYS A 434 10.69 16.14 0.07
CA LYS A 434 10.01 15.33 -0.95
C LYS A 434 10.13 13.84 -0.63
N GLN A 435 9.17 13.03 -1.10
CA GLN A 435 9.10 11.61 -0.79
C GLN A 435 10.37 10.84 -1.19
N GLU A 436 10.91 11.06 -2.40
CA GLU A 436 12.14 10.42 -2.86
C GLU A 436 13.37 10.79 -2.01
N ASP A 437 13.46 12.05 -1.61
CA ASP A 437 14.50 12.51 -0.69
C ASP A 437 14.29 11.96 0.73
N ALA A 438 13.04 11.82 1.18
CA ALA A 438 12.72 11.22 2.48
C ALA A 438 13.19 9.77 2.58
N VAL A 439 13.03 8.98 1.52
CA VAL A 439 13.53 7.60 1.43
C VAL A 439 15.05 7.56 1.55
N LEU A 440 15.76 8.33 0.75
CA LEU A 440 17.22 8.38 0.77
C LEU A 440 17.75 8.94 2.11
N PHE A 441 17.12 9.98 2.62
CA PHE A 441 17.44 10.55 3.92
C PHE A 441 17.29 9.52 5.04
N PHE A 442 16.19 8.77 5.07
CA PHE A 442 15.96 7.74 6.06
C PHE A 442 16.97 6.58 5.95
N LEU A 443 17.28 6.14 4.71
CA LEU A 443 18.31 5.14 4.45
C LEU A 443 19.71 5.58 4.94
N LEU A 444 20.02 6.87 4.85
CA LEU A 444 21.25 7.42 5.36
C LEU A 444 21.27 7.45 6.89
N ILE A 445 20.25 8.07 7.51
CA ILE A 445 20.24 8.26 8.98
C ILE A 445 20.20 6.95 9.74
N LYS A 446 19.54 5.93 9.21
CA LYS A 446 19.46 4.61 9.82
C LYS A 446 20.84 3.92 9.91
N GLN A 447 21.81 4.32 9.08
CA GLN A 447 23.21 3.85 9.15
C GLN A 447 24.08 4.71 10.07
N LEU A 448 23.62 5.90 10.42
CA LEU A 448 24.35 6.83 11.29
C LEU A 448 24.04 6.63 12.77
N TYR A 449 22.82 6.21 13.11
CA TYR A 449 22.39 5.94 14.47
C TYR A 449 21.24 4.92 14.49
N PRO A 450 21.00 4.25 15.64
CA PRO A 450 19.87 3.31 15.75
C PRO A 450 18.53 4.03 15.57
N VAL A 451 17.74 3.54 14.63
CA VAL A 451 16.37 4.02 14.40
C VAL A 451 15.42 2.93 14.82
N HIS A 452 14.45 3.28 15.64
CA HIS A 452 13.38 2.38 16.04
C HIS A 452 12.12 2.66 15.21
N VAL A 453 11.59 1.62 14.55
CA VAL A 453 10.31 1.66 13.87
C VAL A 453 9.35 0.81 14.69
N GLU A 454 8.24 1.42 15.13
CA GLU A 454 7.27 0.75 16.00
C GLU A 454 6.56 -0.40 15.29
N GLU A 455 6.33 -0.27 14.00
CA GLU A 455 5.65 -1.29 13.20
C GLU A 455 6.54 -2.50 12.99
N LYS A 456 5.95 -3.68 13.17
CA LYS A 456 6.59 -4.97 12.92
C LYS A 456 5.94 -5.60 11.72
N ALA A 457 6.71 -5.94 10.69
CA ALA A 457 6.23 -6.66 9.53
C ALA A 457 6.85 -8.04 9.44
N ARG A 458 6.01 -9.06 9.30
CA ARG A 458 6.40 -10.44 8.96
C ARG A 458 6.17 -10.74 7.49
N PHE A 459 5.15 -10.11 6.91
CA PHE A 459 4.85 -10.17 5.49
C PHE A 459 4.54 -8.77 4.97
N ILE A 460 5.08 -8.49 3.79
CA ILE A 460 4.88 -7.24 3.07
C ILE A 460 4.29 -7.59 1.70
N PHE A 461 3.19 -6.94 1.38
CA PHE A 461 2.51 -7.07 0.09
C PHE A 461 2.50 -5.73 -0.60
N ILE A 462 2.92 -5.71 -1.85
CA ILE A 462 2.95 -4.50 -2.67
C ILE A 462 2.13 -4.75 -3.92
N ASP A 463 1.00 -4.08 -4.02
CA ASP A 463 0.19 -4.07 -5.24
C ASP A 463 0.61 -2.91 -6.16
N GLU A 464 0.31 -3.04 -7.45
CA GLU A 464 0.73 -2.08 -8.48
C GLU A 464 2.23 -1.75 -8.37
N MET A 465 3.06 -2.79 -8.28
CA MET A 465 4.51 -2.67 -8.05
C MET A 465 5.22 -1.81 -9.10
N GLN A 466 4.66 -1.67 -10.31
CA GLN A 466 5.18 -0.81 -11.35
C GLN A 466 5.18 0.67 -10.94
N ASP A 467 4.35 1.05 -9.97
CA ASP A 467 4.29 2.39 -9.38
C ASP A 467 5.12 2.53 -8.09
N PHE A 468 5.86 1.48 -7.74
CA PHE A 468 6.63 1.40 -6.51
C PHE A 468 8.14 1.43 -6.83
N PRO A 469 8.84 2.55 -6.61
CA PRO A 469 10.24 2.67 -6.98
C PRO A 469 11.16 1.67 -6.28
N PRO A 470 12.24 1.21 -6.92
CA PRO A 470 13.19 0.27 -6.32
C PRO A 470 13.79 0.73 -5.00
N ALA A 471 14.06 2.03 -4.82
CA ALA A 471 14.57 2.57 -3.57
C ALA A 471 13.61 2.36 -2.38
N GLN A 472 12.30 2.40 -2.63
CA GLN A 472 11.30 2.14 -1.59
C GLN A 472 11.31 0.67 -1.15
N VAL A 473 11.44 -0.26 -2.09
CA VAL A 473 11.59 -1.70 -1.78
C VAL A 473 12.88 -1.95 -1.00
N ALA A 474 13.97 -1.30 -1.38
CA ALA A 474 15.25 -1.37 -0.66
C ALA A 474 15.09 -0.89 0.79
N LEU A 475 14.36 0.20 1.02
CA LEU A 475 14.06 0.68 2.37
C LEU A 475 13.29 -0.36 3.18
N LEU A 476 12.22 -0.92 2.63
CA LEU A 476 11.42 -1.94 3.32
C LEU A 476 12.24 -3.19 3.65
N ARG A 477 13.10 -3.63 2.73
CA ARG A 477 14.00 -4.75 2.98
C ARG A 477 14.99 -4.49 4.11
N GLN A 478 15.51 -3.28 4.21
CA GLN A 478 16.43 -2.91 5.28
C GLN A 478 15.73 -2.74 6.63
N LEU A 479 14.48 -2.27 6.64
CA LEU A 479 13.70 -2.14 7.88
C LEU A 479 13.19 -3.49 8.38
N TYR A 480 12.83 -4.39 7.48
CA TYR A 480 12.23 -5.69 7.78
C TYR A 480 12.99 -6.84 7.10
N PRO A 481 14.24 -7.11 7.50
CA PRO A 481 15.11 -8.07 6.79
C PRO A 481 14.61 -9.51 6.86
N LYS A 482 13.74 -9.83 7.82
CA LYS A 482 13.15 -11.16 7.97
C LYS A 482 11.77 -11.32 7.33
N ALA A 483 11.19 -10.24 6.82
CA ALA A 483 9.86 -10.28 6.23
C ALA A 483 9.85 -10.98 4.86
N GLY A 484 8.82 -11.79 4.61
CA GLY A 484 8.47 -12.24 3.28
C GLY A 484 7.86 -11.09 2.48
N ILE A 485 8.16 -11.02 1.18
CA ILE A 485 7.66 -9.95 0.31
C ILE A 485 6.97 -10.57 -0.91
N THR A 486 5.76 -10.13 -1.17
CA THR A 486 5.01 -10.44 -2.38
C THR A 486 4.78 -9.16 -3.17
N LEU A 487 5.35 -9.12 -4.38
CA LEU A 487 5.20 -8.03 -5.34
C LEU A 487 4.15 -8.43 -6.36
N CYS A 488 3.24 -7.52 -6.68
CA CYS A 488 2.16 -7.78 -7.62
C CYS A 488 2.00 -6.59 -8.57
N GLY A 489 1.90 -6.84 -9.86
CA GLY A 489 1.68 -5.76 -10.82
C GLY A 489 1.72 -6.19 -12.29
N ASP A 490 1.55 -5.21 -13.15
CA ASP A 490 1.59 -5.38 -14.61
C ASP A 490 2.93 -4.84 -15.14
N LEU A 491 3.77 -5.73 -15.65
CA LEU A 491 5.08 -5.37 -16.19
C LEU A 491 4.99 -4.63 -17.53
N ASN A 492 3.87 -4.72 -18.23
CA ASN A 492 3.67 -4.03 -19.49
C ASN A 492 3.32 -2.55 -19.30
N GLN A 493 2.96 -2.16 -18.08
CA GLN A 493 2.78 -0.75 -17.73
C GLN A 493 4.12 -0.17 -17.27
N LYS A 494 4.73 0.66 -18.10
CA LYS A 494 5.93 1.42 -17.74
C LYS A 494 5.57 2.48 -16.71
N VAL A 495 6.35 2.59 -15.65
CA VAL A 495 6.04 3.56 -14.62
C VAL A 495 7.19 4.46 -14.22
N TYR A 496 8.37 3.99 -13.95
CA TYR A 496 9.47 4.86 -13.54
C TYR A 496 10.76 4.53 -14.29
N GLY A 497 11.13 5.36 -15.25
CA GLY A 497 12.42 5.32 -15.88
C GLY A 497 12.78 4.05 -16.65
N ASN A 498 14.07 3.88 -16.92
CA ASN A 498 14.61 2.70 -17.58
C ASN A 498 14.80 1.51 -16.63
N GLU A 499 14.71 1.76 -15.32
CA GLU A 499 14.89 0.73 -14.29
C GLU A 499 13.52 0.29 -13.78
N THR A 500 13.11 -0.91 -14.17
CA THR A 500 11.91 -1.56 -13.64
C THR A 500 12.26 -2.31 -12.35
N ILE A 501 11.28 -2.55 -11.46
CA ILE A 501 11.48 -3.44 -10.30
C ILE A 501 12.02 -4.80 -10.75
N VAL A 502 11.56 -5.31 -11.90
CA VAL A 502 12.04 -6.59 -12.45
C VAL A 502 13.52 -6.54 -12.79
N GLY A 503 14.00 -5.45 -13.41
CA GLY A 503 15.43 -5.25 -13.67
C GLY A 503 16.24 -5.14 -12.38
N ALA A 504 15.65 -4.57 -11.33
CA ALA A 504 16.29 -4.39 -10.03
C ALA A 504 16.20 -5.61 -9.10
N LEU A 505 15.43 -6.66 -9.44
CA LEU A 505 15.22 -7.82 -8.56
C LEU A 505 16.53 -8.49 -8.13
N ALA A 506 17.49 -8.65 -9.04
CA ALA A 506 18.78 -9.25 -8.74
C ALA A 506 19.59 -8.47 -7.70
N GLU A 507 19.49 -7.13 -7.72
CA GLU A 507 20.16 -6.25 -6.75
C GLU A 507 19.37 -6.13 -5.44
N LEU A 508 18.05 -6.13 -5.51
CA LEU A 508 17.17 -6.09 -4.33
C LEU A 508 17.22 -7.40 -3.52
N PHE A 509 17.40 -8.53 -4.20
CA PHE A 509 17.41 -9.88 -3.62
C PHE A 509 18.65 -10.67 -4.05
N PRO A 510 19.87 -10.21 -3.71
CA PRO A 510 21.12 -10.71 -4.31
C PRO A 510 21.47 -12.15 -3.96
N HIS A 511 20.97 -12.69 -2.85
CA HIS A 511 21.28 -14.04 -2.35
C HIS A 511 20.04 -14.93 -2.22
N GLU A 512 18.92 -14.48 -2.78
CA GLU A 512 17.62 -15.12 -2.58
C GLU A 512 16.92 -15.30 -3.91
N SER A 513 16.17 -16.38 -4.04
CA SER A 513 15.36 -16.62 -5.21
C SER A 513 13.99 -15.93 -5.08
N VAL A 514 13.58 -15.24 -6.11
CA VAL A 514 12.24 -14.70 -6.25
C VAL A 514 11.43 -15.63 -7.14
N LYS A 515 10.38 -16.22 -6.60
CA LYS A 515 9.45 -17.04 -7.38
C LYS A 515 8.56 -16.16 -8.24
N ARG A 516 8.56 -16.38 -9.54
CA ARG A 516 7.75 -15.64 -10.50
C ARG A 516 6.51 -16.43 -10.89
N TYR A 517 5.37 -15.79 -10.82
CA TYR A 517 4.08 -16.29 -11.29
C TYR A 517 3.51 -15.35 -12.34
N GLN A 518 2.91 -15.92 -13.38
CA GLN A 518 2.29 -15.16 -14.46
C GLN A 518 0.80 -15.49 -14.55
N LEU A 519 -0.04 -14.46 -14.51
CA LEU A 519 -1.47 -14.55 -14.75
C LEU A 519 -1.77 -13.93 -16.12
N LYS A 520 -2.00 -14.78 -17.11
CA LYS A 520 -2.12 -14.37 -18.53
C LYS A 520 -3.56 -14.15 -18.96
N THR A 521 -4.52 -14.68 -18.23
CA THR A 521 -5.93 -14.69 -18.63
C THR A 521 -6.70 -13.60 -17.90
N SER A 522 -7.43 -12.77 -18.63
CA SER A 522 -8.33 -11.78 -18.03
C SER A 522 -9.72 -12.38 -17.83
N TYR A 523 -10.24 -12.32 -16.59
CA TYR A 523 -11.55 -12.86 -16.24
C TYR A 523 -12.59 -11.78 -15.93
N ARG A 524 -12.18 -10.53 -15.74
CA ARG A 524 -13.05 -9.46 -15.25
C ARG A 524 -13.75 -8.68 -16.35
N SER A 525 -12.98 -8.27 -17.35
CA SER A 525 -13.56 -7.54 -18.50
C SER A 525 -14.11 -8.52 -19.54
N THR A 526 -15.15 -8.09 -20.24
CA THR A 526 -15.70 -8.87 -21.34
C THR A 526 -14.71 -8.95 -22.50
N LYS A 527 -14.88 -9.96 -23.35
CA LYS A 527 -14.04 -10.15 -24.55
C LYS A 527 -14.10 -8.92 -25.45
N GLU A 528 -15.29 -8.37 -25.65
CA GLU A 528 -15.54 -7.22 -26.52
C GLU A 528 -14.79 -5.97 -26.03
N ILE A 529 -14.81 -5.68 -24.72
CA ILE A 529 -14.05 -4.56 -24.14
C ILE A 529 -12.55 -4.79 -24.29
N THR A 530 -12.09 -6.01 -24.01
CA THR A 530 -10.66 -6.36 -24.11
C THR A 530 -10.16 -6.29 -25.54
N ASP A 531 -10.89 -6.82 -26.51
CA ASP A 531 -10.57 -6.74 -27.94
C ASP A 531 -10.46 -5.28 -28.42
N PHE A 532 -11.39 -4.43 -27.98
CA PHE A 532 -11.35 -3.02 -28.30
C PHE A 532 -10.16 -2.34 -27.67
N ALA A 533 -9.93 -2.52 -26.37
CA ALA A 533 -8.86 -1.85 -25.63
C ALA A 533 -7.45 -2.29 -26.08
N ASN A 534 -7.25 -3.56 -26.39
CA ASN A 534 -5.94 -4.10 -26.80
C ASN A 534 -5.37 -3.45 -28.06
N GLN A 535 -6.19 -2.85 -28.91
CA GLN A 535 -5.74 -2.12 -30.10
C GLN A 535 -4.93 -0.88 -29.77
N PHE A 536 -5.05 -0.38 -28.54
CA PHE A 536 -4.33 0.80 -28.05
C PHE A 536 -3.07 0.45 -27.25
N LEU A 537 -2.73 -0.83 -27.11
CA LEU A 537 -1.46 -1.25 -26.54
C LEU A 537 -0.31 -0.90 -27.47
N VAL A 538 0.75 -0.34 -26.89
CA VAL A 538 2.04 -0.09 -27.55
C VAL A 538 2.98 -1.24 -27.18
N GLY A 539 3.08 -2.26 -28.05
CA GLY A 539 3.94 -3.42 -27.82
C GLY A 539 3.28 -4.73 -28.23
N SER A 540 4.06 -5.82 -28.30
CA SER A 540 3.68 -7.10 -28.93
C SER A 540 2.99 -8.12 -28.01
N ASP A 541 2.71 -7.80 -26.76
CA ASP A 541 2.16 -8.77 -25.82
C ASP A 541 0.64 -8.85 -25.93
N GLN A 542 0.19 -9.82 -26.71
CA GLN A 542 -1.22 -10.16 -26.81
C GLN A 542 -1.71 -10.78 -25.53
N VAL A 543 -2.82 -10.24 -25.02
CA VAL A 543 -3.55 -10.74 -23.86
C VAL A 543 -4.37 -11.97 -24.29
N GLU A 544 -4.20 -13.09 -23.60
CA GLU A 544 -5.11 -14.23 -23.75
C GLU A 544 -6.50 -13.84 -23.22
N LEU A 545 -7.51 -14.03 -24.06
CA LEU A 545 -8.87 -13.56 -23.80
C LEU A 545 -9.71 -14.63 -23.12
N THR A 546 -10.55 -14.21 -22.18
CA THR A 546 -11.60 -15.09 -21.65
C THR A 546 -12.76 -15.25 -22.62
N ALA A 547 -13.52 -16.32 -22.42
CA ALA A 547 -14.77 -16.56 -23.15
C ALA A 547 -15.92 -15.66 -22.68
N ARG A 548 -15.74 -14.75 -21.71
CA ARG A 548 -16.80 -13.89 -21.19
C ARG A 548 -17.24 -12.90 -22.26
N LYS A 549 -18.49 -13.06 -22.71
CA LYS A 549 -19.11 -12.19 -23.71
C LYS A 549 -19.90 -11.07 -23.03
N GLY A 550 -19.97 -9.93 -23.67
CA GLY A 550 -20.72 -8.78 -23.17
C GLY A 550 -21.10 -7.82 -24.28
N ALA A 551 -21.54 -6.64 -23.88
CA ALA A 551 -21.89 -5.59 -24.82
C ALA A 551 -20.62 -5.08 -25.55
N VAL A 552 -20.79 -4.84 -26.84
CA VAL A 552 -19.76 -4.19 -27.65
C VAL A 552 -19.60 -2.75 -27.17
N PRO A 553 -18.37 -2.24 -27.02
CA PRO A 553 -18.13 -0.83 -26.67
C PRO A 553 -18.86 0.12 -27.62
N THR A 554 -19.46 1.16 -27.07
CA THR A 554 -20.20 2.16 -27.83
C THR A 554 -19.43 3.47 -27.91
N ILE A 555 -19.29 4.01 -29.12
CA ILE A 555 -18.75 5.35 -29.35
C ILE A 555 -19.89 6.28 -29.69
N VAL A 556 -20.08 7.27 -28.83
CA VAL A 556 -21.14 8.28 -28.97
C VAL A 556 -20.52 9.59 -29.47
N LYS A 557 -20.97 10.06 -30.63
CA LYS A 557 -20.50 11.29 -31.25
C LYS A 557 -21.61 12.34 -31.29
N GLY A 558 -21.27 13.55 -30.91
CA GLY A 558 -22.17 14.69 -30.95
C GLY A 558 -21.49 15.97 -30.51
N THR A 559 -22.20 17.07 -30.50
CA THR A 559 -21.73 18.32 -29.90
C THR A 559 -21.49 18.12 -28.40
N GLU A 560 -20.76 19.02 -27.77
CA GLU A 560 -20.53 18.95 -26.32
C GLU A 560 -21.86 18.95 -25.55
N SER A 561 -22.81 19.77 -25.94
CA SER A 561 -24.15 19.83 -25.33
C SER A 561 -24.93 18.52 -25.50
N GLU A 562 -24.87 17.90 -26.69
CA GLU A 562 -25.53 16.59 -26.95
C GLU A 562 -24.86 15.46 -26.15
N ASN A 563 -23.54 15.45 -26.07
CA ASN A 563 -22.80 14.48 -25.23
C ASN A 563 -23.12 14.66 -23.74
N LEU A 564 -23.24 15.93 -23.29
CA LEU A 564 -23.60 16.23 -21.91
C LEU A 564 -25.02 15.74 -21.58
N ALA A 565 -26.00 15.97 -22.48
CA ALA A 565 -27.37 15.49 -22.30
C ALA A 565 -27.43 13.95 -22.27
N PHE A 566 -26.68 13.29 -23.15
CA PHE A 566 -26.55 11.83 -23.17
C PHE A 566 -25.95 11.32 -21.84
N LEU A 567 -24.89 11.97 -21.36
CA LEU A 567 -24.23 11.59 -20.10
C LEU A 567 -25.16 11.78 -18.91
N GLU A 568 -25.89 12.89 -18.82
CA GLU A 568 -26.83 13.13 -17.71
C GLU A 568 -27.97 12.08 -17.67
N THR A 569 -28.47 11.69 -18.83
CA THR A 569 -29.45 10.58 -18.92
C THR A 569 -28.83 9.27 -18.42
N SER A 570 -27.59 9.00 -18.82
CA SER A 570 -26.84 7.81 -18.41
C SER A 570 -26.53 7.82 -16.91
N ILE A 571 -26.14 8.96 -16.33
CA ILE A 571 -25.93 9.14 -14.90
C ILE A 571 -27.20 8.83 -14.11
N ARG A 572 -28.34 9.32 -14.57
CA ARG A 572 -29.63 9.06 -13.91
C ARG A 572 -29.94 7.56 -13.86
N LYS A 573 -29.78 6.87 -14.98
CA LYS A 573 -29.94 5.40 -15.04
C LYS A 573 -28.94 4.68 -14.14
N ALA A 574 -27.68 5.12 -14.13
CA ALA A 574 -26.61 4.53 -13.31
C ALA A 574 -26.83 4.76 -11.80
N ALA A 575 -27.34 5.93 -11.41
CA ALA A 575 -27.61 6.24 -10.00
C ALA A 575 -28.76 5.38 -9.42
N GLU A 576 -29.72 4.96 -10.25
CA GLU A 576 -30.78 4.04 -9.87
C GLU A 576 -30.27 2.59 -9.70
N ASN A 577 -29.22 2.23 -10.41
CA ASN A 577 -28.61 0.91 -10.34
C ASN A 577 -27.56 0.83 -9.22
N GLN A 578 -28.00 0.58 -8.01
CA GLN A 578 -27.11 0.45 -6.85
C GLN A 578 -26.19 -0.79 -6.88
N ARG A 579 -26.41 -1.70 -7.82
CA ARG A 579 -25.58 -2.90 -7.96
C ARG A 579 -24.26 -2.62 -8.68
N TRP A 580 -24.25 -1.63 -9.58
CA TRP A 580 -23.10 -1.28 -10.40
C TRP A 580 -22.41 -0.01 -9.91
N ARG A 581 -21.08 -0.03 -9.96
CA ARG A 581 -20.27 1.17 -9.86
C ARG A 581 -19.98 1.70 -11.25
N THR A 582 -20.27 2.97 -11.43
CA THR A 582 -20.08 3.68 -12.69
C THR A 582 -19.03 4.75 -12.53
N ALA A 583 -18.02 4.75 -13.39
CA ALA A 583 -17.02 5.79 -13.46
C ALA A 583 -17.15 6.58 -14.76
N ILE A 584 -17.04 7.89 -14.64
CA ILE A 584 -16.85 8.80 -15.75
C ILE A 584 -15.39 9.23 -15.68
N ILE A 585 -14.59 8.84 -16.69
CA ILE A 585 -13.15 9.08 -16.66
C ILE A 585 -12.82 10.15 -17.70
N CYS A 586 -12.19 11.24 -17.23
CA CYS A 586 -11.66 12.29 -18.05
C CYS A 586 -10.14 12.18 -18.14
N LYS A 587 -9.52 12.79 -19.16
CA LYS A 587 -8.07 12.77 -19.33
C LYS A 587 -7.34 13.47 -18.18
N THR A 588 -7.83 14.65 -17.76
CA THR A 588 -7.20 15.48 -16.72
C THR A 588 -8.16 15.82 -15.59
N ALA A 589 -7.62 16.17 -14.42
CA ALA A 589 -8.39 16.68 -13.30
C ALA A 589 -9.16 17.96 -13.66
N LYS A 590 -8.57 18.80 -14.50
CA LYS A 590 -9.22 20.02 -15.01
C LYS A 590 -10.46 19.67 -15.85
N ASP A 591 -10.35 18.68 -16.74
CA ASP A 591 -11.48 18.20 -17.54
C ASP A 591 -12.60 17.66 -16.64
N CYS A 592 -12.26 16.95 -15.57
CA CYS A 592 -13.23 16.48 -14.57
C CYS A 592 -13.97 17.64 -13.91
N GLN A 593 -13.26 18.67 -13.48
CA GLN A 593 -13.85 19.86 -12.86
C GLN A 593 -14.76 20.62 -13.82
N GLN A 594 -14.34 20.76 -15.08
CA GLN A 594 -15.14 21.41 -16.11
C GLN A 594 -16.42 20.63 -16.41
N LEU A 595 -16.32 19.32 -16.55
CA LEU A 595 -17.49 18.46 -16.75
C LEU A 595 -18.46 18.57 -15.56
N TYR A 596 -17.95 18.45 -14.34
CA TYR A 596 -18.77 18.54 -13.12
C TYR A 596 -19.51 19.88 -13.02
N ALA A 597 -18.84 20.98 -13.36
CA ALA A 597 -19.44 22.32 -13.37
C ALA A 597 -20.54 22.48 -14.43
N GLN A 598 -20.50 21.73 -15.52
CA GLN A 598 -21.51 21.75 -16.59
C GLN A 598 -22.76 20.90 -16.26
N LEU A 599 -22.66 19.98 -15.31
CA LEU A 599 -23.78 19.16 -14.88
C LEU A 599 -24.84 20.02 -14.16
N THR A 600 -26.11 19.66 -14.33
CA THR A 600 -27.20 20.26 -13.54
C THR A 600 -27.03 19.97 -12.05
N GLU A 601 -27.55 20.84 -11.19
CA GLU A 601 -27.48 20.68 -9.72
C GLU A 601 -27.96 19.30 -9.28
N THR A 602 -29.05 18.81 -9.86
CA THR A 602 -29.61 17.48 -9.56
C THR A 602 -28.61 16.36 -9.92
N MET A 603 -27.86 16.51 -11.01
CA MET A 603 -26.85 15.54 -11.41
C MET A 603 -25.60 15.62 -10.54
N GLN A 604 -25.18 16.83 -10.15
CA GLN A 604 -24.05 17.03 -9.21
C GLN A 604 -24.32 16.37 -7.86
N GLU A 605 -25.55 16.35 -7.39
CA GLU A 605 -25.94 15.64 -6.17
C GLU A 605 -25.83 14.11 -6.29
N GLN A 606 -25.95 13.56 -7.50
CA GLN A 606 -25.89 12.12 -7.76
C GLN A 606 -24.47 11.61 -8.03
N VAL A 607 -23.55 12.49 -8.37
CA VAL A 607 -22.17 12.17 -8.78
C VAL A 607 -21.18 12.66 -7.76
N GLN A 608 -20.14 11.88 -7.53
CA GLN A 608 -18.99 12.30 -6.72
C GLN A 608 -17.82 12.69 -7.64
N LEU A 609 -17.31 13.91 -7.48
CA LEU A 609 -16.09 14.37 -8.13
C LEU A 609 -14.88 13.94 -7.31
N ILE A 610 -13.97 13.18 -7.91
CA ILE A 610 -12.72 12.73 -7.29
C ILE A 610 -11.58 13.40 -8.03
N THR A 611 -10.81 14.24 -7.34
CA THR A 611 -9.69 14.99 -7.89
C THR A 611 -8.39 14.77 -7.13
N SER A 612 -8.44 14.09 -5.98
CA SER A 612 -7.30 13.80 -5.11
C SER A 612 -7.26 12.33 -4.72
N GLU A 613 -6.05 11.80 -4.53
CA GLU A 613 -5.85 10.47 -3.97
C GLU A 613 -6.37 10.30 -2.54
N GLU A 614 -6.61 11.41 -1.85
CA GLU A 614 -7.13 11.43 -0.48
C GLU A 614 -8.66 11.40 -0.41
N ASP A 615 -9.34 11.49 -1.56
CA ASP A 615 -10.79 11.40 -1.62
C ASP A 615 -11.28 9.98 -1.33
N PHE A 616 -12.42 9.87 -0.66
CA PHE A 616 -13.06 8.59 -0.38
C PHE A 616 -14.20 8.33 -1.34
N MET A 617 -14.39 7.08 -1.76
CA MET A 617 -15.52 6.66 -2.59
C MET A 617 -16.80 6.57 -1.76
N LYS A 618 -17.70 7.53 -1.94
CA LYS A 618 -18.97 7.63 -1.17
C LYS A 618 -20.21 7.30 -2.00
N ARG A 619 -20.13 7.41 -3.32
CA ARG A 619 -21.25 7.21 -4.24
C ARG A 619 -20.92 6.16 -5.28
N ASN A 620 -21.96 5.57 -5.88
CA ASN A 620 -21.81 4.56 -6.94
C ASN A 620 -21.53 5.15 -8.33
N VAL A 621 -21.73 6.46 -8.53
CA VAL A 621 -21.37 7.19 -9.75
C VAL A 621 -20.32 8.23 -9.42
N MET A 622 -19.18 8.18 -10.09
CA MET A 622 -18.02 9.01 -9.77
C MET A 622 -17.37 9.55 -11.05
N ILE A 623 -16.76 10.73 -10.94
CA ILE A 623 -15.93 11.34 -11.99
C ILE A 623 -14.48 11.28 -11.54
N PHE A 624 -13.61 10.67 -12.35
CA PHE A 624 -12.18 10.51 -12.10
C PHE A 624 -11.32 11.11 -13.20
N PRO A 625 -10.17 11.70 -12.88
CA PRO A 625 -9.11 11.87 -13.86
C PRO A 625 -8.39 10.54 -14.11
N ALA A 626 -7.89 10.35 -15.32
CA ALA A 626 -7.29 9.09 -15.75
C ALA A 626 -6.16 8.59 -14.82
N PHE A 627 -5.32 9.49 -14.31
CA PHE A 627 -4.21 9.12 -13.44
C PHE A 627 -4.63 8.54 -12.08
N LEU A 628 -5.81 8.93 -11.57
CA LEU A 628 -6.38 8.37 -10.33
C LEU A 628 -7.20 7.10 -10.57
N ALA A 629 -7.70 6.89 -11.77
CA ALA A 629 -8.47 5.69 -12.12
C ALA A 629 -7.58 4.45 -12.30
N LYS A 630 -6.26 4.64 -12.39
CA LYS A 630 -5.32 3.55 -12.53
C LYS A 630 -5.44 2.54 -11.38
N GLY A 631 -5.47 1.25 -11.71
CA GLY A 631 -5.66 0.16 -10.73
C GLY A 631 -7.10 -0.07 -10.28
N LEU A 632 -8.02 0.87 -10.50
CA LEU A 632 -9.43 0.72 -10.17
C LEU A 632 -10.20 0.06 -11.31
N GLU A 633 -11.30 -0.61 -10.97
CA GLU A 633 -12.19 -1.27 -11.92
C GLU A 633 -13.64 -0.93 -11.58
N PHE A 634 -14.44 -0.76 -12.63
CA PHE A 634 -15.85 -0.35 -12.52
C PHE A 634 -16.73 -1.20 -13.44
N ASP A 635 -17.95 -1.45 -13.03
CA ASP A 635 -18.90 -2.22 -13.85
C ASP A 635 -19.18 -1.52 -15.17
N GLN A 636 -19.33 -0.19 -15.13
CA GLN A 636 -19.58 0.66 -16.29
C GLN A 636 -18.63 1.85 -16.30
N VAL A 637 -18.07 2.14 -17.46
CA VAL A 637 -17.19 3.29 -17.67
C VAL A 637 -17.66 4.14 -18.84
N PHE A 638 -17.73 5.43 -18.60
CA PHE A 638 -17.86 6.47 -19.61
C PHE A 638 -16.55 7.19 -19.77
N VAL A 639 -15.95 7.13 -20.95
CA VAL A 639 -14.75 7.91 -21.28
C VAL A 639 -15.20 9.23 -21.87
N TRP A 640 -14.97 10.32 -21.13
CA TRP A 640 -15.32 11.66 -21.56
C TRP A 640 -14.14 12.30 -22.28
N THR A 641 -14.28 12.56 -23.59
CA THR A 641 -13.21 13.13 -24.41
C THR A 641 -13.42 14.58 -24.87
N PRO A 642 -14.63 15.18 -24.80
CA PRO A 642 -14.83 16.58 -25.22
C PRO A 642 -13.83 17.53 -24.52
N GLY A 643 -13.18 18.39 -25.32
CA GLY A 643 -12.17 19.33 -24.82
C GLY A 643 -10.77 18.73 -24.61
N ALA A 644 -10.60 17.42 -24.76
CA ALA A 644 -9.31 16.74 -24.64
C ALA A 644 -8.77 16.29 -26.00
N THR A 645 -7.44 16.25 -26.15
CA THR A 645 -6.75 15.76 -27.35
C THR A 645 -6.05 14.43 -27.06
N PHE A 646 -6.09 13.52 -28.05
CA PHE A 646 -5.46 12.20 -27.99
C PHE A 646 -4.66 12.00 -29.29
N ALA A 647 -3.46 12.57 -29.35
CA ALA A 647 -2.66 12.60 -30.59
C ALA A 647 -1.30 11.89 -30.48
N THR A 648 -0.79 11.64 -29.28
CA THR A 648 0.52 11.05 -29.03
C THR A 648 0.43 9.57 -28.67
N GLU A 649 1.56 8.85 -28.70
CA GLU A 649 1.64 7.47 -28.19
C GLU A 649 1.30 7.41 -26.69
N GLN A 650 1.70 8.43 -25.94
CA GLN A 650 1.35 8.52 -24.52
C GLN A 650 -0.16 8.71 -24.33
N ASP A 651 -0.81 9.49 -25.16
CA ASP A 651 -2.27 9.64 -25.16
C ASP A 651 -2.98 8.31 -25.47
N GLN A 652 -2.38 7.49 -26.33
CA GLN A 652 -2.88 6.15 -26.65
C GLN A 652 -2.82 5.24 -25.43
N LEU A 653 -1.73 5.27 -24.65
CA LEU A 653 -1.61 4.52 -23.39
C LEU A 653 -2.59 5.01 -22.31
N ILE A 654 -2.80 6.34 -22.24
CA ILE A 654 -3.80 6.93 -21.35
C ILE A 654 -5.20 6.42 -21.70
N PHE A 655 -5.54 6.43 -22.98
CA PHE A 655 -6.83 5.94 -23.47
C PHE A 655 -7.01 4.45 -23.16
N TYR A 656 -5.98 3.63 -23.37
CA TYR A 656 -5.97 2.23 -22.98
C TYR A 656 -6.25 2.06 -21.49
N THR A 657 -5.59 2.86 -20.64
CA THR A 657 -5.80 2.84 -19.19
C THR A 657 -7.25 3.17 -18.83
N MET A 658 -7.84 4.18 -19.48
CA MET A 658 -9.23 4.57 -19.26
C MET A 658 -10.21 3.47 -19.68
N ALA A 659 -10.04 2.88 -20.86
CA ALA A 659 -10.90 1.87 -21.42
C ALA A 659 -10.86 0.54 -20.62
N THR A 660 -9.70 0.15 -20.14
CA THR A 660 -9.51 -1.10 -19.37
C THR A 660 -10.06 -1.04 -17.96
N ARG A 661 -10.58 0.10 -17.51
CA ARG A 661 -11.27 0.20 -16.21
C ARG A 661 -12.67 -0.40 -16.24
N ALA A 662 -13.24 -0.61 -17.43
CA ALA A 662 -14.57 -1.18 -17.62
C ALA A 662 -14.57 -2.71 -17.52
N MET A 663 -15.51 -3.26 -16.77
CA MET A 663 -15.72 -4.69 -16.67
C MET A 663 -16.89 -5.19 -17.57
N HIS A 664 -18.00 -4.48 -17.58
CA HIS A 664 -19.24 -4.90 -18.26
C HIS A 664 -19.61 -4.01 -19.45
N GLN A 665 -19.51 -2.69 -19.28
CA GLN A 665 -19.92 -1.74 -20.29
C GLN A 665 -18.92 -0.60 -20.43
N LEU A 666 -18.58 -0.27 -21.69
CA LEU A 666 -17.71 0.84 -22.04
C LEU A 666 -18.41 1.73 -23.08
N THR A 667 -18.50 3.02 -22.77
CA THR A 667 -19.00 4.05 -23.66
C THR A 667 -18.00 5.17 -23.78
N VAL A 668 -17.63 5.54 -25.01
CA VAL A 668 -16.73 6.65 -25.29
C VAL A 668 -17.57 7.80 -25.85
N LEU A 669 -17.50 8.96 -25.20
CA LEU A 669 -18.18 10.18 -25.59
C LEU A 669 -17.19 11.12 -26.31
N THR A 670 -17.46 11.53 -27.50
CA THR A 670 -16.56 12.37 -28.33
C THR A 670 -17.31 13.41 -29.16
N GLN A 671 -16.68 14.53 -29.38
CA GLN A 671 -17.16 15.57 -30.29
C GLN A 671 -16.74 15.35 -31.74
N GLU A 672 -15.51 14.85 -31.93
CA GLU A 672 -14.86 14.63 -33.20
C GLU A 672 -14.36 13.19 -33.31
N GLU A 673 -14.01 12.78 -34.53
CA GLU A 673 -13.30 11.52 -34.70
C GLU A 673 -11.96 11.59 -33.98
N LEU A 674 -11.79 10.72 -32.96
CA LEU A 674 -10.52 10.61 -32.27
C LEU A 674 -9.48 10.01 -33.22
N PRO A 675 -8.28 10.59 -33.35
CA PRO A 675 -7.21 10.05 -34.19
C PRO A 675 -6.87 8.59 -33.87
N LEU A 676 -7.02 8.18 -32.62
CA LEU A 676 -6.85 6.80 -32.15
C LEU A 676 -7.79 5.82 -32.83
N LEU A 677 -9.04 6.22 -33.07
CA LEU A 677 -10.10 5.36 -33.59
C LEU A 677 -10.00 5.15 -35.10
N VAL A 678 -9.27 6.01 -35.80
CA VAL A 678 -9.04 5.86 -37.26
C VAL A 678 -8.31 4.56 -37.58
N LYS A 679 -7.47 4.09 -36.67
CA LYS A 679 -6.73 2.82 -36.79
C LYS A 679 -7.43 1.64 -36.12
N ALA A 680 -8.51 1.86 -35.39
CA ALA A 680 -9.25 0.82 -34.71
C ALA A 680 -10.13 0.02 -35.67
N ASP A 681 -10.23 -1.30 -35.44
CA ASP A 681 -11.11 -2.15 -36.22
C ASP A 681 -12.58 -1.81 -35.94
N PRO A 682 -13.35 -1.37 -36.93
CA PRO A 682 -14.77 -1.02 -36.76
C PRO A 682 -15.65 -2.15 -36.27
N ALA A 683 -15.20 -3.41 -36.39
CA ALA A 683 -15.91 -4.56 -35.88
C ALA A 683 -15.89 -4.68 -34.34
N THR A 684 -14.97 -3.95 -33.66
CA THR A 684 -14.78 -4.01 -32.23
C THR A 684 -15.63 -3.01 -31.43
N TYR A 685 -16.33 -2.14 -32.10
CA TYR A 685 -17.20 -1.14 -31.46
C TYR A 685 -18.42 -0.83 -32.32
N GLN A 686 -19.46 -0.29 -31.68
CA GLN A 686 -20.62 0.26 -32.37
C GLN A 686 -20.63 1.78 -32.25
N PHE A 687 -21.19 2.42 -33.29
CA PHE A 687 -21.28 3.87 -33.37
C PHE A 687 -22.70 4.33 -33.11
N GLN A 688 -22.87 5.40 -32.31
CA GLN A 688 -24.12 6.02 -31.98
C GLN A 688 -24.01 7.53 -32.04
N GLU A 689 -25.02 8.23 -32.56
CA GLU A 689 -25.14 9.68 -32.45
C GLU A 689 -25.73 10.07 -31.10
N ALA A 690 -25.13 11.09 -30.45
CA ALA A 690 -25.55 11.55 -29.14
C ALA A 690 -26.99 12.11 -29.11
N SER A 691 -27.47 12.62 -30.25
CA SER A 691 -28.85 13.13 -30.42
C SER A 691 -29.92 12.06 -30.42
N ARG A 692 -29.57 10.79 -30.68
CA ARG A 692 -30.49 9.64 -30.58
C ARG A 692 -30.43 9.08 -29.15
N ILE A 693 -31.23 9.67 -28.27
CA ILE A 693 -31.52 9.07 -26.98
C ILE A 693 -32.62 8.05 -27.26
N ASP A 694 -32.30 6.75 -27.23
CA ASP A 694 -33.32 5.71 -27.23
C ASP A 694 -34.18 5.87 -25.97
N GLU A 695 -35.51 6.07 -26.18
CA GLU A 695 -36.53 6.18 -25.13
C GLU A 695 -36.61 4.92 -24.25
#